data_d3d8210a886f835c9820a2c3c7b4c01e
#
_entry.id   d3d8210a886f835c9820a2c3c7b4c01e
#
_cell.length_a   1.000
_cell.length_b   1.000
_cell.length_c   1.000
_cell.angle_alpha   90.00
_cell.angle_beta   90.00
_cell.angle_gamma   90.00
#
_symmetry.space_group_name_H-M   'P 1'
#
loop_
_entity.id
_entity.type
_entity.pdbx_description
1 polymer ?
#
loop_
_entity_poly.entity_id
_entity_poly.type
_entity_poly.pdbx_seq_one_letter_code
_entity_poly.pdbx_strand_id
1 'polypeptide(L)'
;MKKIILLFVFSVMSTIYSKGQIKRCFTDEYTKEEMQKDPHYAINRESLEKFTEQFSRSQEMQKTKRGTHALPYIIPVVFHVLHNYGPENVSDIEIIEALRQMNLNFRKLNEDTSDIIPPFKQIASDCEIEFRLANIDPNGNCTNGIEHIVTQKTYLANNNSKISGWPSNKYVNIWLANSLENSGAAAYAQFPGGDRSVDGIMCLYYAVDNPRRTLTHEMGHCLNLQHIWGNGSQGSDCGNDLVDDTPITPGYSAGTCLLNVSTCNPPVLENTQNYMDYSDCRNMYTAGQKVRMHACLNSFISGRNNLWQDSNLVATGTNGSIANVCIPKPDFQTSRSFACFNDVVQFTDASWNANVTNWNWSFPGGNPSTSILQNPSVTYSTSGVYSAKLVVSNASGSDSITKNAVVRVTTVPLNTIPYVESFEDSASFPGNDGWIENLTGGATWGRVTNAGSTGSSSIKMSNYINSTGAVDSWISPSFDFSNVGAPVTISFKVANAQRNSTSNDELALFYSTNCSQTWVPTSYVKSGAQLATSGVVSSNFTPNNPSQWREESLIVNAVKLKPNVRFKFQNTCDHGNNVFIDDINITGLIDGINDLGEMQSEITLYPNPTSGIAVINFSLLKSSTTRIEVKDILGKIIVLIPTEAIEAGIHEYKLPVLPSGIYMVNLIINNKNHILKLVVS
;
A
#
# COMPACT_ATOMS: atom_id res chain seq x y z
N MET A 1 30.37 -32.69 41.72
CA MET A 1 30.43 -31.70 40.64
C MET A 1 29.49 -32.17 39.53
N LYS A 2 28.24 -31.72 39.55
CA LYS A 2 27.25 -32.03 38.51
C LYS A 2 27.16 -30.81 37.59
N LYS A 3 27.55 -31.00 36.33
CA LYS A 3 27.38 -29.98 35.26
C LYS A 3 25.91 -29.96 34.85
N ILE A 4 25.26 -28.82 35.05
CA ILE A 4 23.94 -28.54 34.51
C ILE A 4 24.16 -27.97 33.09
N ILE A 5 23.71 -28.72 32.09
CA ILE A 5 23.64 -28.27 30.69
C ILE A 5 22.32 -27.55 30.52
N LEU A 6 22.40 -26.23 30.30
CA LEU A 6 21.23 -25.39 29.94
C LEU A 6 20.98 -25.58 28.45
N LEU A 7 19.92 -26.30 28.09
CA LEU A 7 19.41 -26.36 26.71
C LEU A 7 18.62 -25.07 26.43
N PHE A 8 19.17 -24.21 25.59
CA PHE A 8 18.40 -23.12 24.95
C PHE A 8 17.53 -23.75 23.86
N VAL A 9 16.24 -23.85 24.11
CA VAL A 9 15.23 -24.16 23.08
C VAL A 9 14.98 -22.90 22.31
N PHE A 10 15.59 -22.78 21.13
CA PHE A 10 15.18 -21.81 20.11
C PHE A 10 13.80 -22.24 19.58
N SER A 11 12.75 -21.59 20.06
CA SER A 11 11.43 -21.65 19.44
C SER A 11 11.50 -20.89 18.12
N VAL A 12 11.75 -21.60 17.04
CA VAL A 12 11.48 -21.12 15.69
C VAL A 12 9.96 -21.01 15.57
N MET A 13 9.42 -19.81 15.75
CA MET A 13 8.08 -19.48 15.25
C MET A 13 8.14 -19.62 13.73
N SER A 14 7.83 -20.80 13.21
CA SER A 14 7.39 -20.98 11.85
C SER A 14 6.08 -20.22 11.73
N THR A 15 6.12 -19.04 11.12
CA THR A 15 4.95 -18.39 10.55
C THR A 15 4.36 -19.42 9.58
N ILE A 16 3.31 -20.09 10.03
CA ILE A 16 2.42 -20.85 9.16
C ILE A 16 1.81 -19.79 8.25
N TYR A 17 2.40 -19.59 7.07
CA TYR A 17 1.69 -18.96 5.97
C TYR A 17 0.44 -19.82 5.79
N SER A 18 -0.69 -19.32 6.25
CA SER A 18 -2.01 -19.80 5.85
C SER A 18 -1.93 -19.89 4.33
N LYS A 19 -2.02 -21.11 3.78
CA LYS A 19 -2.20 -21.28 2.34
C LYS A 19 -3.48 -20.53 2.02
N GLY A 20 -3.35 -19.29 1.51
CA GLY A 20 -4.46 -18.47 1.12
C GLY A 20 -5.35 -19.28 0.20
N GLN A 21 -6.64 -19.12 0.34
CA GLN A 21 -7.64 -19.75 -0.50
C GLN A 21 -7.22 -19.54 -1.96
N ILE A 22 -7.15 -20.63 -2.73
CA ILE A 22 -6.67 -20.59 -4.12
C ILE A 22 -7.62 -19.69 -4.89
N LYS A 23 -7.10 -18.56 -5.37
CA LYS A 23 -7.87 -17.55 -6.09
C LYS A 23 -8.26 -18.05 -7.47
N ARG A 24 -9.46 -17.67 -7.94
CA ARG A 24 -10.10 -18.11 -9.19
C ARG A 24 -10.04 -17.02 -10.25
N CYS A 25 -10.41 -17.36 -11.49
CA CYS A 25 -10.84 -16.41 -12.49
C CYS A 25 -12.20 -15.81 -12.08
N PHE A 26 -12.40 -14.52 -12.37
CA PHE A 26 -13.62 -13.78 -12.05
C PHE A 26 -14.38 -13.31 -13.32
N THR A 27 -14.01 -13.84 -14.46
CA THR A 27 -14.49 -13.36 -15.78
C THR A 27 -15.99 -13.51 -15.96
N ASP A 28 -16.61 -14.62 -15.51
CA ASP A 28 -18.05 -14.85 -15.69
C ASP A 28 -18.89 -13.89 -14.85
N GLU A 29 -18.57 -13.74 -13.55
CA GLU A 29 -19.23 -12.81 -12.65
C GLU A 29 -19.05 -11.37 -13.11
N TYR A 30 -17.82 -10.99 -13.46
CA TYR A 30 -17.50 -9.69 -14.04
C TYR A 30 -18.34 -9.38 -15.28
N THR A 31 -18.41 -10.33 -16.21
CA THR A 31 -19.18 -10.17 -17.47
C THR A 31 -20.66 -9.98 -17.19
N LYS A 32 -21.21 -10.74 -16.25
CA LYS A 32 -22.62 -10.62 -15.85
C LYS A 32 -22.92 -9.23 -15.25
N GLU A 33 -22.03 -8.71 -14.41
CA GLU A 33 -22.17 -7.37 -13.83
C GLU A 33 -22.10 -6.28 -14.90
N GLU A 34 -21.13 -6.37 -15.83
CA GLU A 34 -20.96 -5.38 -16.89
C GLU A 34 -22.11 -5.39 -17.90
N MET A 35 -22.68 -6.57 -18.22
CA MET A 35 -23.88 -6.67 -19.06
C MET A 35 -25.12 -6.04 -18.41
N GLN A 36 -25.21 -6.00 -17.09
CA GLN A 36 -26.29 -5.29 -16.40
C GLN A 36 -26.14 -3.77 -16.51
N LYS A 37 -24.91 -3.28 -16.57
CA LYS A 37 -24.60 -1.84 -16.72
C LYS A 37 -24.73 -1.36 -18.17
N ASP A 38 -24.34 -2.22 -19.13
CA ASP A 38 -24.39 -1.93 -20.58
C ASP A 38 -25.14 -3.01 -21.35
N PRO A 39 -26.42 -2.79 -21.72
CA PRO A 39 -27.19 -3.73 -22.54
C PRO A 39 -26.61 -4.01 -23.92
N HIS A 40 -25.80 -3.09 -24.49
CA HIS A 40 -25.16 -3.32 -25.77
C HIS A 40 -24.11 -4.43 -25.70
N TYR A 41 -23.52 -4.64 -24.55
CA TYR A 41 -22.55 -5.72 -24.35
C TYR A 41 -23.21 -7.11 -24.63
N ALA A 42 -24.39 -7.36 -24.08
CA ALA A 42 -25.11 -8.62 -24.33
C ALA A 42 -25.44 -8.82 -25.83
N ILE A 43 -25.85 -7.75 -26.52
CA ILE A 43 -26.14 -7.74 -27.96
C ILE A 43 -24.87 -8.08 -28.77
N ASN A 44 -23.75 -7.48 -28.40
CA ASN A 44 -22.46 -7.74 -29.05
C ASN A 44 -22.01 -9.18 -28.83
N ARG A 45 -22.17 -9.72 -27.63
CA ARG A 45 -21.88 -11.13 -27.31
C ARG A 45 -22.69 -12.08 -28.18
N GLU A 46 -24.02 -11.87 -28.26
CA GLU A 46 -24.91 -12.69 -29.10
C GLU A 46 -24.49 -12.60 -30.59
N SER A 47 -24.15 -11.41 -31.06
CA SER A 47 -23.69 -11.20 -32.43
C SER A 47 -22.37 -11.95 -32.74
N LEU A 48 -21.45 -11.97 -31.77
CA LEU A 48 -20.19 -12.71 -31.88
C LEU A 48 -20.45 -14.23 -31.87
N GLU A 49 -21.39 -14.74 -31.07
CA GLU A 49 -21.72 -16.16 -31.08
C GLU A 49 -22.30 -16.59 -32.45
N LYS A 50 -23.24 -15.82 -33.01
CA LYS A 50 -23.78 -16.07 -34.38
C LYS A 50 -22.67 -16.06 -35.43
N PHE A 51 -21.72 -15.13 -35.36
CA PHE A 51 -20.58 -15.08 -36.24
C PHE A 51 -19.67 -16.31 -36.03
N THR A 52 -19.43 -16.71 -34.80
CA THR A 52 -18.60 -17.89 -34.45
C THR A 52 -19.17 -19.17 -35.05
N GLU A 53 -20.50 -19.39 -34.92
CA GLU A 53 -21.16 -20.54 -35.56
C GLU A 53 -21.00 -20.56 -37.09
N GLN A 54 -21.22 -19.40 -37.72
CA GLN A 54 -21.06 -19.30 -39.21
C GLN A 54 -19.63 -19.55 -39.62
N PHE A 55 -18.66 -19.01 -38.89
CA PHE A 55 -17.24 -19.22 -39.16
C PHE A 55 -16.85 -20.68 -38.99
N SER A 56 -17.27 -21.36 -37.93
CA SER A 56 -17.01 -22.77 -37.66
C SER A 56 -17.53 -23.65 -38.78
N ARG A 57 -18.77 -23.46 -39.21
CA ARG A 57 -19.36 -24.20 -40.37
C ARG A 57 -18.58 -23.99 -41.67
N SER A 58 -18.09 -22.76 -41.90
CA SER A 58 -17.28 -22.46 -43.10
C SER A 58 -15.92 -23.17 -43.09
N GLN A 59 -15.29 -23.26 -41.90
CA GLN A 59 -14.02 -23.98 -41.74
C GLN A 59 -14.16 -25.48 -41.94
N GLU A 60 -15.26 -26.10 -41.48
CA GLU A 60 -15.54 -27.51 -41.73
C GLU A 60 -15.69 -27.82 -43.22
N MET A 61 -16.37 -26.95 -43.98
CA MET A 61 -16.50 -27.08 -45.43
C MET A 61 -15.16 -26.89 -46.16
N GLN A 62 -14.20 -26.13 -45.57
CA GLN A 62 -12.87 -25.90 -46.14
C GLN A 62 -11.84 -26.99 -45.81
N LYS A 63 -12.04 -27.79 -44.74
CA LYS A 63 -11.16 -28.93 -44.40
C LYS A 63 -11.00 -29.92 -45.56
N THR A 64 -11.92 -29.92 -46.53
CA THR A 64 -11.84 -30.71 -47.75
C THR A 64 -10.92 -30.14 -48.85
N LYS A 65 -10.43 -28.89 -48.69
CA LYS A 65 -9.50 -28.19 -49.60
C LYS A 65 -8.19 -27.87 -48.89
N ARG A 66 -7.35 -28.87 -48.65
CA ARG A 66 -6.04 -28.68 -48.04
C ARG A 66 -5.09 -27.92 -48.95
N GLY A 67 -4.53 -26.83 -48.47
CA GLY A 67 -3.36 -26.18 -49.03
C GLY A 67 -3.01 -24.90 -48.27
N THR A 68 -1.85 -24.90 -47.69
CA THR A 68 -1.01 -23.85 -47.13
C THR A 68 -1.03 -23.74 -45.60
N HIS A 69 0.15 -23.93 -45.01
CA HIS A 69 0.50 -23.48 -43.66
C HIS A 69 0.21 -21.99 -43.61
N ALA A 70 -0.89 -21.63 -42.96
CA ALA A 70 -1.10 -20.24 -42.61
C ALA A 70 -0.05 -19.84 -41.56
N LEU A 71 0.57 -18.68 -41.72
CA LEU A 71 1.42 -18.08 -40.69
C LEU A 71 0.54 -17.86 -39.45
N PRO A 72 1.10 -17.98 -38.22
CA PRO A 72 0.32 -17.76 -37.01
C PRO A 72 -0.24 -16.33 -36.97
N TYR A 73 -1.42 -16.17 -36.38
CA TYR A 73 -1.95 -14.85 -36.03
C TYR A 73 -1.01 -14.21 -35.02
N ILE A 74 -0.34 -13.14 -35.41
CA ILE A 74 0.52 -12.36 -34.52
C ILE A 74 -0.33 -11.29 -33.83
N ILE A 75 -0.33 -11.27 -32.51
CA ILE A 75 -1.16 -10.39 -31.70
C ILE A 75 -0.25 -9.46 -30.88
N PRO A 76 -0.29 -8.14 -31.12
CA PRO A 76 0.44 -7.17 -30.32
C PRO A 76 -0.14 -7.11 -28.90
N VAL A 77 0.73 -7.19 -27.88
CA VAL A 77 0.36 -7.07 -26.47
C VAL A 77 1.15 -5.96 -25.78
N VAL A 78 0.55 -5.39 -24.74
CA VAL A 78 1.19 -4.43 -23.83
C VAL A 78 0.86 -4.82 -22.40
N PHE A 79 1.87 -4.74 -21.53
CA PHE A 79 1.71 -4.90 -20.09
C PHE A 79 1.75 -3.54 -19.41
N HIS A 80 0.82 -3.31 -18.50
CA HIS A 80 0.72 -2.13 -17.62
C HIS A 80 0.95 -2.60 -16.19
N VAL A 81 2.17 -2.46 -15.69
CA VAL A 81 2.55 -2.83 -14.33
C VAL A 81 2.13 -1.71 -13.39
N LEU A 82 1.01 -1.88 -12.69
CA LEU A 82 0.54 -0.93 -11.71
C LEU A 82 1.25 -1.19 -10.38
N HIS A 83 2.02 -0.24 -9.89
CA HIS A 83 2.80 -0.45 -8.68
C HIS A 83 2.90 0.79 -7.80
N ASN A 84 3.22 0.57 -6.53
CA ASN A 84 3.62 1.59 -5.58
C ASN A 84 4.99 1.25 -4.96
N TYR A 85 5.92 0.84 -5.82
CA TYR A 85 7.28 0.38 -5.48
C TYR A 85 7.34 -0.85 -4.56
N GLY A 86 6.25 -1.62 -4.48
CA GLY A 86 6.19 -2.89 -3.77
C GLY A 86 6.60 -4.08 -4.66
N PRO A 87 6.37 -5.31 -4.19
CA PRO A 87 6.68 -6.53 -4.95
C PRO A 87 5.87 -6.67 -6.25
N GLU A 88 4.80 -5.89 -6.40
CA GLU A 88 3.98 -5.84 -7.61
C GLU A 88 4.68 -5.13 -8.78
N ASN A 89 5.79 -4.43 -8.55
CA ASN A 89 6.64 -3.88 -9.61
C ASN A 89 7.54 -5.00 -10.17
N VAL A 90 6.91 -5.96 -10.82
CA VAL A 90 7.60 -7.12 -11.43
C VAL A 90 8.54 -6.66 -12.54
N SER A 91 9.65 -7.37 -12.71
CA SER A 91 10.66 -7.03 -13.70
C SER A 91 10.21 -7.35 -15.14
N ASP A 92 10.77 -6.63 -16.12
CA ASP A 92 10.56 -6.92 -17.53
C ASP A 92 10.90 -8.38 -17.87
N ILE A 93 11.91 -8.96 -17.21
CA ILE A 93 12.34 -10.35 -17.44
C ILE A 93 11.24 -11.34 -17.04
N GLU A 94 10.57 -11.13 -15.91
CA GLU A 94 9.45 -11.96 -15.46
C GLU A 94 8.27 -11.88 -16.43
N ILE A 95 7.97 -10.70 -16.95
CA ILE A 95 6.91 -10.48 -17.94
C ILE A 95 7.24 -11.15 -19.26
N ILE A 96 8.47 -11.00 -19.76
CA ILE A 96 8.94 -11.64 -21.00
C ILE A 96 8.87 -13.16 -20.87
N GLU A 97 9.24 -13.71 -19.72
CA GLU A 97 9.15 -15.16 -19.47
C GLU A 97 7.69 -15.63 -19.41
N ALA A 98 6.82 -14.89 -18.75
CA ALA A 98 5.38 -15.19 -18.71
C ALA A 98 4.75 -15.19 -20.10
N LEU A 99 5.11 -14.21 -20.94
CA LEU A 99 4.68 -14.15 -22.34
C LEU A 99 5.23 -15.33 -23.16
N ARG A 100 6.50 -15.70 -22.94
CA ARG A 100 7.12 -16.88 -23.58
C ARG A 100 6.35 -18.16 -23.22
N GLN A 101 6.02 -18.36 -21.94
CA GLN A 101 5.24 -19.52 -21.49
C GLN A 101 3.84 -19.53 -22.11
N MET A 102 3.16 -18.38 -22.16
CA MET A 102 1.85 -18.25 -22.81
C MET A 102 1.96 -18.65 -24.31
N ASN A 103 2.98 -18.19 -25.01
CA ASN A 103 3.21 -18.56 -26.41
C ASN A 103 3.44 -20.08 -26.57
N LEU A 104 4.25 -20.71 -25.72
CA LEU A 104 4.43 -22.16 -25.74
C LEU A 104 3.10 -22.91 -25.58
N ASN A 105 2.25 -22.44 -24.66
CA ASN A 105 0.93 -23.03 -24.41
C ASN A 105 0.00 -22.90 -25.64
N PHE A 106 -0.10 -21.72 -26.25
CA PHE A 106 -0.92 -21.47 -27.42
C PHE A 106 -0.41 -22.20 -28.66
N ARG A 107 0.89 -22.42 -28.76
CA ARG A 107 1.54 -23.15 -29.87
C ARG A 107 1.67 -24.66 -29.62
N LYS A 108 1.14 -25.17 -28.48
CA LYS A 108 1.28 -26.58 -28.08
C LYS A 108 2.74 -27.04 -28.06
N LEU A 109 3.65 -26.18 -27.61
CA LEU A 109 5.09 -26.40 -27.46
C LEU A 109 5.51 -26.50 -25.97
N ASN A 110 4.58 -26.48 -25.07
CA ASN A 110 4.82 -26.69 -23.62
C ASN A 110 5.31 -28.12 -23.38
N GLU A 111 6.26 -28.30 -22.47
CA GLU A 111 6.96 -29.58 -22.22
C GLU A 111 5.99 -30.70 -21.80
N ASP A 112 4.95 -30.39 -21.05
CA ASP A 112 3.93 -31.33 -20.56
C ASP A 112 2.83 -31.68 -21.56
N THR A 113 2.97 -31.31 -22.84
CA THR A 113 2.11 -31.85 -23.90
C THR A 113 2.23 -33.37 -24.04
N SER A 114 3.37 -33.97 -23.61
CA SER A 114 3.57 -35.41 -23.50
C SER A 114 2.57 -36.08 -22.56
N ASP A 115 2.15 -35.36 -21.51
CA ASP A 115 1.31 -35.84 -20.41
C ASP A 115 -0.18 -35.80 -20.72
N ILE A 116 -0.56 -35.26 -21.89
CA ILE A 116 -1.95 -35.29 -22.36
C ILE A 116 -2.37 -36.74 -22.51
N ILE A 117 -3.46 -37.14 -21.84
CA ILE A 117 -3.95 -38.53 -21.91
C ILE A 117 -4.44 -38.87 -23.31
N PRO A 118 -4.32 -40.15 -23.72
CA PRO A 118 -4.57 -40.56 -25.11
C PRO A 118 -5.88 -40.10 -25.73
N PRO A 119 -7.03 -40.09 -25.04
CA PRO A 119 -8.29 -39.62 -25.63
C PRO A 119 -8.25 -38.14 -26.08
N PHE A 120 -7.49 -37.30 -25.40
CA PHE A 120 -7.41 -35.87 -25.73
C PHE A 120 -6.22 -35.50 -26.62
N LYS A 121 -5.22 -36.41 -26.81
CA LYS A 121 -4.06 -36.16 -27.71
C LYS A 121 -4.49 -35.83 -29.13
N GLN A 122 -5.56 -36.42 -29.61
CA GLN A 122 -6.01 -36.24 -31.00
C GLN A 122 -6.70 -34.90 -31.24
N ILE A 123 -7.31 -34.33 -30.20
CA ILE A 123 -8.01 -33.05 -30.29
C ILE A 123 -7.18 -31.90 -29.78
N ALA A 124 -6.09 -32.16 -29.02
CA ALA A 124 -5.16 -31.12 -28.58
C ALA A 124 -4.52 -30.42 -29.76
N SER A 125 -4.62 -29.09 -29.81
CA SER A 125 -4.28 -28.32 -31.03
C SER A 125 -3.21 -27.25 -30.76
N ASP A 126 -2.32 -27.02 -31.72
CA ASP A 126 -1.62 -25.75 -31.88
C ASP A 126 -2.65 -24.72 -32.33
N CYS A 127 -2.83 -23.65 -31.51
CA CYS A 127 -3.80 -22.61 -31.82
C CYS A 127 -3.37 -21.69 -32.95
N GLU A 128 -2.12 -21.77 -33.42
CA GLU A 128 -1.55 -20.91 -34.45
C GLU A 128 -1.71 -19.42 -34.13
N ILE A 129 -1.54 -19.07 -32.87
CA ILE A 129 -1.56 -17.70 -32.35
C ILE A 129 -0.24 -17.45 -31.62
N GLU A 130 0.36 -16.29 -31.86
CA GLU A 130 1.60 -15.82 -31.24
C GLU A 130 1.43 -14.41 -30.72
N PHE A 131 1.80 -14.17 -29.49
CA PHE A 131 1.73 -12.85 -28.84
C PHE A 131 3.11 -12.21 -28.85
N ARG A 132 3.18 -10.94 -29.24
CA ARG A 132 4.44 -10.16 -29.24
C ARG A 132 4.26 -8.87 -28.49
N LEU A 133 5.24 -8.52 -27.66
CA LEU A 133 5.31 -7.19 -27.07
C LEU A 133 5.37 -6.13 -28.17
N ALA A 134 4.58 -5.07 -28.00
CA ALA A 134 4.63 -3.92 -28.89
C ALA A 134 6.00 -3.24 -28.84
N ASN A 135 6.50 -2.81 -29.99
CA ASN A 135 7.74 -2.02 -30.09
C ASN A 135 7.46 -0.54 -30.44
N ILE A 136 6.20 -0.21 -30.75
CA ILE A 136 5.72 1.14 -31.03
C ILE A 136 4.46 1.36 -30.19
N ASP A 137 4.43 2.47 -29.42
CA ASP A 137 3.28 2.87 -28.62
C ASP A 137 2.19 3.53 -29.46
N PRO A 138 0.98 3.84 -28.93
CA PRO A 138 -0.09 4.49 -29.67
C PRO A 138 0.26 5.85 -30.26
N ASN A 139 1.29 6.53 -29.77
CA ASN A 139 1.76 7.83 -30.22
C ASN A 139 2.90 7.72 -31.26
N GLY A 140 3.32 6.50 -31.58
CA GLY A 140 4.41 6.25 -32.53
C GLY A 140 5.81 6.27 -31.91
N ASN A 141 5.91 6.29 -30.59
CA ASN A 141 7.21 6.25 -29.89
C ASN A 141 7.70 4.82 -29.72
N CYS A 142 9.01 4.67 -29.58
CA CYS A 142 9.64 3.40 -29.24
C CYS A 142 9.26 2.93 -27.84
N THR A 143 8.90 1.66 -27.70
CA THR A 143 8.59 0.99 -26.45
C THR A 143 9.07 -0.46 -26.46
N ASN A 144 9.28 -1.03 -25.25
CA ASN A 144 9.48 -2.48 -25.10
C ASN A 144 8.16 -3.23 -24.84
N GLY A 145 7.01 -2.53 -24.89
CA GLY A 145 5.68 -3.11 -24.65
C GLY A 145 5.35 -3.37 -23.17
N ILE A 146 6.14 -2.82 -22.25
CA ILE A 146 5.94 -2.93 -20.81
C ILE A 146 5.98 -1.51 -20.22
N GLU A 147 4.90 -1.08 -19.58
CA GLU A 147 4.82 0.21 -18.88
C GLU A 147 4.81 -0.01 -17.37
N HIS A 148 5.70 0.65 -16.65
CA HIS A 148 5.71 0.69 -15.18
C HIS A 148 5.01 1.96 -14.71
N ILE A 149 3.82 1.82 -14.10
CA ILE A 149 2.93 2.93 -13.75
C ILE A 149 2.83 3.04 -12.24
N VAL A 150 3.45 4.09 -11.67
CA VAL A 150 3.38 4.38 -10.24
C VAL A 150 1.98 4.86 -9.89
N THR A 151 1.23 4.06 -9.13
CA THR A 151 -0.14 4.38 -8.73
C THR A 151 -0.59 3.59 -7.51
N GLN A 152 -1.42 4.21 -6.67
CA GLN A 152 -2.13 3.53 -5.58
C GLN A 152 -3.26 2.62 -6.09
N LYS A 153 -3.70 2.77 -7.34
CA LYS A 153 -4.74 1.91 -7.95
C LYS A 153 -4.30 0.46 -8.16
N THR A 154 -3.06 0.13 -7.81
CA THR A 154 -2.57 -1.26 -7.72
C THR A 154 -3.24 -2.06 -6.60
N TYR A 155 -3.76 -1.36 -5.57
CA TYR A 155 -4.46 -1.98 -4.46
C TYR A 155 -5.97 -2.00 -4.71
N LEU A 156 -6.63 -3.13 -4.43
CA LEU A 156 -8.06 -3.35 -4.67
C LEU A 156 -8.46 -2.99 -6.11
N ALA A 157 -7.63 -3.42 -7.07
CA ALA A 157 -7.78 -3.04 -8.47
C ALA A 157 -9.08 -3.58 -9.08
N ASN A 158 -9.71 -2.74 -9.88
CA ASN A 158 -10.94 -2.99 -10.63
C ASN A 158 -10.87 -2.30 -12.00
N ASN A 159 -11.99 -2.11 -12.70
CA ASN A 159 -11.99 -1.41 -13.99
C ASN A 159 -11.47 0.02 -13.93
N ASN A 160 -11.67 0.75 -12.81
CA ASN A 160 -11.13 2.10 -12.63
C ASN A 160 -9.60 2.13 -12.47
N SER A 161 -9.01 0.96 -12.25
CA SER A 161 -7.56 0.76 -12.16
C SER A 161 -6.93 0.46 -13.52
N LYS A 162 -7.72 0.16 -14.56
CA LYS A 162 -7.25 -0.05 -15.93
C LYS A 162 -6.89 1.28 -16.61
N ILE A 163 -5.96 2.00 -15.99
CA ILE A 163 -5.45 3.29 -16.47
C ILE A 163 -4.42 3.09 -17.57
N SER A 164 -4.17 4.12 -18.38
CA SER A 164 -3.21 4.13 -19.50
C SER A 164 -3.45 3.05 -20.54
N GLY A 165 -4.68 2.52 -20.65
CA GLY A 165 -5.00 1.50 -21.65
C GLY A 165 -4.75 1.97 -23.08
N TRP A 166 -4.10 1.13 -23.87
CA TRP A 166 -3.85 1.38 -25.28
C TRP A 166 -5.04 0.97 -26.15
N PRO A 167 -5.20 1.50 -27.38
CA PRO A 167 -6.34 1.18 -28.24
C PRO A 167 -6.51 -0.34 -28.45
N SER A 168 -7.60 -0.91 -27.94
CA SER A 168 -7.82 -2.36 -27.89
C SER A 168 -8.04 -3.02 -29.25
N ASN A 169 -8.26 -2.24 -30.30
CA ASN A 169 -8.24 -2.74 -31.68
C ASN A 169 -6.83 -2.83 -32.29
N LYS A 170 -5.80 -2.33 -31.60
CA LYS A 170 -4.40 -2.43 -32.02
C LYS A 170 -3.55 -3.31 -31.11
N TYR A 171 -3.89 -3.35 -29.82
CA TYR A 171 -3.13 -4.05 -28.78
C TYR A 171 -4.07 -4.80 -27.85
N VAL A 172 -3.61 -5.92 -27.31
CA VAL A 172 -4.26 -6.53 -26.13
C VAL A 172 -3.59 -5.97 -24.88
N ASN A 173 -4.38 -5.35 -24.01
CA ASN A 173 -3.91 -4.77 -22.76
C ASN A 173 -3.92 -5.80 -21.64
N ILE A 174 -2.86 -5.83 -20.83
CA ILE A 174 -2.72 -6.70 -19.66
C ILE A 174 -2.25 -5.83 -18.51
N TRP A 175 -3.11 -5.63 -17.48
CA TRP A 175 -2.76 -4.90 -16.26
C TRP A 175 -2.37 -5.86 -15.16
N LEU A 176 -1.26 -5.56 -14.50
CA LEU A 176 -0.79 -6.29 -13.33
C LEU A 176 -1.00 -5.42 -12.09
N ALA A 177 -1.52 -5.99 -11.00
CA ALA A 177 -1.83 -5.27 -9.77
C ALA A 177 -1.43 -6.06 -8.53
N ASN A 178 -1.27 -5.36 -7.40
CA ASN A 178 -0.96 -5.96 -6.09
C ASN A 178 -2.13 -6.81 -5.56
N SER A 179 -3.34 -6.24 -5.60
CA SER A 179 -4.55 -6.91 -5.11
C SER A 179 -5.76 -6.51 -5.96
N LEU A 180 -6.77 -7.38 -6.03
CA LEU A 180 -8.02 -7.11 -6.71
C LEU A 180 -9.12 -6.79 -5.68
N GLU A 181 -10.10 -5.96 -6.07
CA GLU A 181 -11.28 -5.65 -5.25
C GLU A 181 -12.02 -6.92 -4.85
N ASN A 182 -12.18 -7.87 -5.79
CA ASN A 182 -12.61 -9.22 -5.47
C ASN A 182 -11.44 -10.04 -4.92
N SER A 183 -11.37 -10.17 -3.60
CA SER A 183 -10.27 -10.87 -2.90
C SER A 183 -10.18 -12.37 -3.23
N GLY A 184 -11.23 -12.97 -3.83
CA GLY A 184 -11.28 -14.36 -4.28
C GLY A 184 -10.68 -14.57 -5.68
N ALA A 185 -10.43 -13.49 -6.46
CA ALA A 185 -9.95 -13.55 -7.83
C ALA A 185 -8.41 -13.54 -7.92
N ALA A 186 -7.85 -14.30 -8.87
CA ALA A 186 -6.45 -14.19 -9.28
C ALA A 186 -6.31 -13.28 -10.50
N ALA A 187 -7.30 -13.31 -11.39
CA ALA A 187 -7.37 -12.51 -12.60
C ALA A 187 -8.82 -12.47 -13.11
N TYR A 188 -9.07 -11.58 -14.05
CA TYR A 188 -10.24 -11.60 -14.91
C TYR A 188 -9.94 -10.96 -16.26
N ALA A 189 -10.62 -11.45 -17.29
CA ALA A 189 -10.59 -10.89 -18.64
C ALA A 189 -11.93 -10.24 -18.97
N GLN A 190 -11.93 -9.29 -19.89
CA GLN A 190 -13.15 -8.87 -20.54
C GLN A 190 -13.38 -9.73 -21.79
N PHE A 191 -14.54 -10.39 -21.89
CA PHE A 191 -14.94 -10.98 -23.14
C PHE A 191 -15.10 -9.93 -24.25
N PRO A 192 -14.83 -10.28 -25.51
CA PRO A 192 -15.05 -9.35 -26.63
C PRO A 192 -16.49 -8.83 -26.69
N GLY A 193 -16.66 -7.53 -26.96
CA GLY A 193 -17.98 -6.89 -27.10
C GLY A 193 -18.32 -5.86 -26.03
N GLY A 194 -17.58 -5.81 -24.93
CA GLY A 194 -17.73 -4.82 -23.87
C GLY A 194 -17.05 -3.49 -24.16
N ASP A 195 -16.92 -2.64 -23.11
CA ASP A 195 -16.30 -1.32 -23.22
C ASP A 195 -14.82 -1.44 -23.64
N ARG A 196 -14.48 -0.79 -24.74
CA ARG A 196 -13.13 -0.81 -25.30
C ARG A 196 -12.09 -0.10 -24.46
N SER A 197 -12.48 0.82 -23.59
CA SER A 197 -11.56 1.57 -22.74
C SER A 197 -10.94 0.74 -21.63
N VAL A 198 -11.59 -0.36 -21.25
CA VAL A 198 -11.16 -1.30 -20.21
C VAL A 198 -10.98 -2.72 -20.75
N ASP A 199 -10.92 -2.87 -22.09
CA ASP A 199 -10.80 -4.15 -22.76
C ASP A 199 -9.41 -4.75 -22.56
N GLY A 200 -9.34 -5.96 -22.01
CA GLY A 200 -8.12 -6.69 -21.71
C GLY A 200 -8.21 -7.50 -20.41
N ILE A 201 -7.05 -7.82 -19.86
CA ILE A 201 -6.89 -8.67 -18.68
C ILE A 201 -6.44 -7.84 -17.49
N MET A 202 -7.04 -8.06 -16.33
CA MET A 202 -6.52 -7.62 -15.02
C MET A 202 -6.03 -8.86 -14.27
N CYS A 203 -4.78 -8.86 -13.83
CA CYS A 203 -4.14 -10.00 -13.20
C CYS A 203 -3.36 -9.59 -11.96
N LEU A 204 -3.33 -10.45 -10.94
CA LEU A 204 -2.42 -10.27 -9.80
C LEU A 204 -0.98 -10.47 -10.28
N TYR A 205 -0.08 -9.61 -9.83
CA TYR A 205 1.33 -9.62 -10.23
C TYR A 205 2.00 -10.99 -10.07
N TYR A 206 1.76 -11.69 -8.96
CA TYR A 206 2.35 -12.99 -8.67
C TYR A 206 1.65 -14.15 -9.43
N ALA A 207 0.53 -13.89 -10.12
CA ALA A 207 -0.15 -14.88 -10.94
C ALA A 207 0.32 -14.84 -12.39
N VAL A 208 1.12 -13.85 -12.79
CA VAL A 208 1.67 -13.71 -14.14
C VAL A 208 2.71 -14.80 -14.43
N ASP A 209 3.59 -15.11 -13.48
CA ASP A 209 4.63 -16.14 -13.56
C ASP A 209 4.20 -17.43 -12.82
N ASN A 210 2.97 -17.87 -13.01
CA ASN A 210 2.42 -18.99 -12.25
C ASN A 210 2.44 -20.26 -13.11
N PRO A 211 2.95 -21.40 -12.59
CA PRO A 211 2.79 -22.71 -13.22
C PRO A 211 1.31 -23.09 -13.47
N ARG A 212 0.38 -22.40 -12.82
CA ARG A 212 -1.08 -22.52 -13.03
C ARG A 212 -1.58 -21.92 -14.33
N ARG A 213 -0.72 -21.23 -15.12
CA ARG A 213 -1.08 -20.73 -16.46
C ARG A 213 -2.27 -19.77 -16.47
N THR A 214 -2.35 -18.92 -15.45
CA THR A 214 -3.43 -17.94 -15.29
C THR A 214 -3.54 -17.04 -16.52
N LEU A 215 -2.41 -16.49 -17.00
CA LEU A 215 -2.41 -15.62 -18.16
C LEU A 215 -2.88 -16.33 -19.44
N THR A 216 -2.52 -17.60 -19.63
CA THR A 216 -3.00 -18.45 -20.75
C THR A 216 -4.53 -18.60 -20.66
N HIS A 217 -5.08 -18.90 -19.50
CA HIS A 217 -6.52 -19.03 -19.23
C HIS A 217 -7.27 -17.73 -19.57
N GLU A 218 -6.84 -16.59 -18.98
CA GLU A 218 -7.50 -15.29 -19.21
C GLU A 218 -7.42 -14.84 -20.68
N MET A 219 -6.31 -15.15 -21.37
CA MET A 219 -6.19 -14.88 -22.79
C MET A 219 -7.18 -15.71 -23.62
N GLY A 220 -7.50 -16.92 -23.19
CA GLY A 220 -8.58 -17.71 -23.77
C GLY A 220 -9.92 -16.95 -23.72
N HIS A 221 -10.27 -16.35 -22.60
CA HIS A 221 -11.46 -15.50 -22.45
C HIS A 221 -11.41 -14.26 -23.35
N CYS A 222 -10.27 -13.56 -23.39
CA CYS A 222 -10.07 -12.44 -24.32
C CYS A 222 -10.30 -12.81 -25.78
N LEU A 223 -10.11 -14.08 -26.13
CA LEU A 223 -10.33 -14.64 -27.46
C LEU A 223 -11.65 -15.46 -27.55
N ASN A 224 -12.63 -15.17 -26.68
CA ASN A 224 -13.99 -15.71 -26.71
C ASN A 224 -14.14 -17.16 -26.26
N LEU A 225 -13.20 -17.76 -25.52
CA LEU A 225 -13.43 -19.06 -24.90
C LEU A 225 -14.16 -18.92 -23.59
N GLN A 226 -15.20 -19.73 -23.39
CA GLN A 226 -15.85 -19.89 -22.10
C GLN A 226 -15.08 -20.90 -21.24
N HIS A 227 -15.37 -20.96 -19.93
CA HIS A 227 -14.96 -22.10 -19.12
C HIS A 227 -15.57 -23.39 -19.69
N ILE A 228 -14.89 -24.53 -19.53
CA ILE A 228 -15.37 -25.80 -20.12
C ILE A 228 -16.71 -26.29 -19.57
N TRP A 229 -17.15 -25.78 -18.39
CA TRP A 229 -18.51 -26.01 -17.87
C TRP A 229 -19.55 -25.02 -18.42
N GLY A 230 -19.11 -24.02 -19.21
CA GLY A 230 -19.95 -23.10 -19.97
C GLY A 230 -21.14 -22.56 -19.19
N ASN A 231 -22.34 -23.01 -19.54
CA ASN A 231 -23.57 -22.58 -18.92
C ASN A 231 -23.93 -23.33 -17.62
N GLY A 232 -23.11 -24.26 -17.16
CA GLY A 232 -23.24 -24.95 -15.88
C GLY A 232 -22.67 -24.12 -14.72
N SER A 233 -22.91 -24.61 -13.50
CA SER A 233 -22.29 -24.04 -12.27
C SER A 233 -21.07 -24.85 -11.91
N GLN A 234 -19.91 -24.21 -11.79
CA GLN A 234 -18.64 -24.86 -11.46
C GLN A 234 -18.76 -25.80 -10.26
N GLY A 235 -18.33 -27.05 -10.46
CA GLY A 235 -18.28 -28.10 -9.42
C GLY A 235 -19.60 -28.78 -9.12
N SER A 236 -20.72 -28.39 -9.77
CA SER A 236 -22.03 -28.98 -9.53
C SER A 236 -22.76 -29.44 -10.79
N ASP A 237 -22.76 -28.61 -11.83
CA ASP A 237 -23.59 -28.85 -13.03
C ASP A 237 -22.72 -29.09 -14.26
N CYS A 238 -22.97 -30.18 -14.96
CA CYS A 238 -22.32 -30.47 -16.24
C CYS A 238 -22.88 -29.54 -17.31
N GLY A 239 -22.06 -28.56 -17.72
CA GLY A 239 -22.41 -27.59 -18.75
C GLY A 239 -21.64 -27.80 -20.04
N ASN A 240 -21.92 -26.95 -21.02
CA ASN A 240 -21.33 -26.95 -22.36
C ASN A 240 -20.80 -25.55 -22.70
N ASP A 241 -19.56 -25.49 -23.15
CA ASP A 241 -18.85 -24.25 -23.51
C ASP A 241 -19.05 -23.81 -24.97
N LEU A 242 -19.99 -24.43 -25.67
CA LEU A 242 -20.28 -24.21 -27.10
C LEU A 242 -19.12 -24.61 -28.02
N VAL A 243 -18.35 -25.65 -27.63
CA VAL A 243 -17.27 -26.24 -28.41
C VAL A 243 -17.47 -27.75 -28.50
N ASP A 244 -17.68 -28.27 -29.70
CA ASP A 244 -18.13 -29.66 -29.90
C ASP A 244 -17.12 -30.73 -29.48
N ASP A 245 -15.82 -30.44 -29.47
CA ASP A 245 -14.77 -31.37 -29.07
C ASP A 245 -14.34 -31.19 -27.60
N THR A 246 -15.02 -30.34 -26.83
CA THR A 246 -14.89 -30.22 -25.40
C THR A 246 -16.03 -30.99 -24.70
N PRO A 247 -15.73 -32.09 -23.99
CA PRO A 247 -16.76 -32.85 -23.29
C PRO A 247 -17.48 -31.99 -22.21
N ILE A 248 -18.78 -32.26 -22.01
CA ILE A 248 -19.52 -31.66 -20.87
C ILE A 248 -18.82 -32.03 -19.55
N THR A 249 -18.76 -31.06 -18.64
CA THR A 249 -18.07 -31.23 -17.34
C THR A 249 -18.68 -30.27 -16.30
N PRO A 250 -18.59 -30.57 -15.00
CA PRO A 250 -18.88 -29.59 -13.96
C PRO A 250 -17.69 -28.63 -13.72
N GLY A 251 -16.52 -28.89 -14.33
CA GLY A 251 -15.26 -28.18 -14.01
C GLY A 251 -14.67 -28.54 -12.65
N TYR A 252 -13.38 -28.33 -12.48
CA TYR A 252 -12.64 -28.73 -11.28
C TYR A 252 -11.96 -27.52 -10.62
N SER A 253 -11.79 -27.61 -9.31
CA SER A 253 -11.14 -26.53 -8.55
C SER A 253 -9.62 -26.62 -8.64
N ALA A 254 -8.95 -25.49 -8.50
CA ALA A 254 -7.51 -25.42 -8.32
C ALA A 254 -7.06 -26.26 -7.11
N GLY A 255 -5.87 -26.85 -7.18
CA GLY A 255 -5.39 -27.84 -6.21
C GLY A 255 -5.80 -29.28 -6.52
N THR A 256 -6.53 -29.50 -7.64
CA THR A 256 -6.92 -30.84 -8.09
C THR A 256 -6.30 -31.17 -9.43
N CYS A 257 -5.95 -32.44 -9.61
CA CYS A 257 -5.55 -33.01 -10.90
C CYS A 257 -6.17 -34.41 -10.97
N LEU A 258 -7.37 -34.49 -11.52
CA LEU A 258 -8.13 -35.72 -11.64
C LEU A 258 -8.21 -36.13 -13.11
N LEU A 259 -7.41 -37.10 -13.50
CA LEU A 259 -7.46 -37.69 -14.83
C LEU A 259 -8.47 -38.87 -14.84
N ASN A 260 -9.04 -39.18 -16.00
CA ASN A 260 -9.98 -40.29 -16.19
C ASN A 260 -11.27 -40.18 -15.35
N VAL A 261 -11.78 -38.98 -15.16
CA VAL A 261 -13.07 -38.74 -14.48
C VAL A 261 -14.23 -38.68 -15.46
N SER A 262 -15.39 -39.11 -14.99
CA SER A 262 -16.64 -39.14 -15.77
C SER A 262 -17.79 -39.02 -14.79
N THR A 263 -18.17 -37.78 -14.41
CA THR A 263 -19.19 -37.49 -13.40
C THR A 263 -20.51 -37.05 -14.02
N CYS A 264 -20.47 -36.66 -15.29
CA CYS A 264 -21.65 -36.20 -16.03
C CYS A 264 -22.61 -37.32 -16.44
N ASN A 265 -23.83 -36.97 -16.76
CA ASN A 265 -24.83 -37.87 -17.31
C ASN A 265 -25.37 -37.30 -18.66
N PRO A 266 -25.21 -37.99 -19.80
CA PRO A 266 -24.58 -39.31 -19.96
C PRO A 266 -23.08 -39.28 -19.57
N PRO A 267 -22.50 -40.45 -19.14
CA PRO A 267 -21.09 -40.53 -18.78
C PRO A 267 -20.18 -40.19 -19.95
N VAL A 268 -19.33 -39.20 -19.81
CA VAL A 268 -18.29 -38.82 -20.78
C VAL A 268 -16.98 -38.63 -20.04
N LEU A 269 -15.85 -38.90 -20.68
CA LEU A 269 -14.55 -38.58 -20.09
C LEU A 269 -14.34 -37.07 -20.13
N GLU A 270 -14.10 -36.47 -19.00
CA GLU A 270 -13.97 -35.03 -18.84
C GLU A 270 -12.55 -34.54 -19.07
N ASN A 271 -12.41 -33.38 -19.76
CA ASN A 271 -11.12 -32.86 -20.13
C ASN A 271 -10.55 -31.89 -19.05
N THR A 272 -10.13 -32.42 -17.93
CA THR A 272 -9.48 -31.67 -16.84
C THR A 272 -8.12 -31.10 -17.24
N GLN A 273 -7.56 -31.50 -18.39
CA GLN A 273 -6.29 -30.97 -18.91
C GLN A 273 -6.47 -29.71 -19.80
N ASN A 274 -7.70 -29.25 -19.95
CA ASN A 274 -8.01 -28.06 -20.73
C ASN A 274 -7.59 -26.76 -20.00
N TYR A 275 -7.01 -25.80 -20.71
CA TYR A 275 -6.63 -24.50 -20.12
C TYR A 275 -7.83 -23.71 -19.58
N MET A 276 -9.03 -23.97 -20.07
CA MET A 276 -10.26 -23.29 -19.60
C MET A 276 -10.92 -23.99 -18.39
N ASP A 277 -10.25 -24.96 -17.77
CA ASP A 277 -10.58 -25.50 -16.44
C ASP A 277 -9.79 -24.77 -15.35
N TYR A 278 -10.10 -25.04 -14.07
CA TYR A 278 -9.31 -24.60 -12.91
C TYR A 278 -8.40 -25.70 -12.35
N SER A 279 -8.41 -26.91 -12.88
CA SER A 279 -7.55 -28.00 -12.44
C SER A 279 -6.06 -27.65 -12.55
N ASP A 280 -5.22 -28.32 -11.78
CA ASP A 280 -3.76 -28.13 -11.85
C ASP A 280 -3.09 -28.93 -13.00
N CYS A 281 -3.84 -29.75 -13.74
CA CYS A 281 -3.32 -30.53 -14.87
C CYS A 281 -3.40 -29.84 -16.24
N ARG A 282 -3.79 -28.59 -16.29
CA ARG A 282 -4.06 -27.86 -17.54
C ARG A 282 -2.83 -27.76 -18.44
N ASN A 283 -2.91 -28.30 -19.67
CA ASN A 283 -1.78 -28.31 -20.59
C ASN A 283 -2.19 -28.27 -22.07
N MET A 284 -3.48 -28.07 -22.41
CA MET A 284 -3.94 -28.05 -23.81
C MET A 284 -5.17 -27.16 -24.03
N TYR A 285 -5.29 -26.70 -25.28
CA TYR A 285 -6.53 -26.31 -25.93
C TYR A 285 -6.96 -27.35 -26.94
N THR A 286 -8.26 -27.39 -27.31
CA THR A 286 -8.78 -28.27 -28.33
C THR A 286 -8.78 -27.62 -29.72
N ALA A 287 -8.99 -28.44 -30.78
CA ALA A 287 -9.13 -27.96 -32.15
C ALA A 287 -10.40 -27.10 -32.33
N GLY A 288 -11.50 -27.40 -31.63
CA GLY A 288 -12.71 -26.58 -31.61
C GLY A 288 -12.47 -25.23 -30.93
N GLN A 289 -11.77 -25.22 -29.81
CA GLN A 289 -11.39 -23.97 -29.13
C GLN A 289 -10.50 -23.10 -30.04
N LYS A 290 -9.54 -23.69 -30.79
CA LYS A 290 -8.77 -22.96 -31.80
C LYS A 290 -9.69 -22.27 -32.81
N VAL A 291 -10.65 -23.00 -33.39
CA VAL A 291 -11.60 -22.45 -34.36
C VAL A 291 -12.40 -21.29 -33.78
N ARG A 292 -12.84 -21.41 -32.52
CA ARG A 292 -13.57 -20.36 -31.83
C ARG A 292 -12.73 -19.11 -31.62
N MET A 293 -11.46 -19.25 -31.21
CA MET A 293 -10.50 -18.13 -31.08
C MET A 293 -10.23 -17.47 -32.45
N HIS A 294 -10.07 -18.27 -33.53
CA HIS A 294 -9.90 -17.74 -34.88
C HIS A 294 -11.16 -16.97 -35.33
N ALA A 295 -12.36 -17.45 -35.01
CA ALA A 295 -13.59 -16.72 -35.30
C ALA A 295 -13.58 -15.34 -34.61
N CYS A 296 -13.20 -15.28 -33.33
CA CYS A 296 -13.05 -14.03 -32.61
C CYS A 296 -12.06 -13.08 -33.30
N LEU A 297 -10.89 -13.57 -33.70
CA LEU A 297 -9.84 -12.80 -34.40
C LEU A 297 -10.25 -12.35 -35.80
N ASN A 298 -11.31 -12.91 -36.40
CA ASN A 298 -11.85 -12.49 -37.70
C ASN A 298 -13.16 -11.68 -37.55
N SER A 299 -13.63 -11.47 -36.35
CA SER A 299 -14.85 -10.67 -36.05
C SER A 299 -14.54 -9.19 -35.89
N PHE A 300 -15.45 -8.35 -36.38
CA PHE A 300 -15.42 -6.89 -36.13
C PHE A 300 -15.78 -6.48 -34.70
N ILE A 301 -16.36 -7.42 -33.96
CA ILE A 301 -16.71 -7.16 -32.53
C ILE A 301 -15.41 -6.89 -31.76
N SER A 302 -15.40 -5.80 -31.01
CA SER A 302 -14.22 -5.28 -30.29
C SER A 302 -12.98 -4.98 -31.17
N GLY A 303 -13.12 -5.03 -32.50
CA GLY A 303 -12.01 -4.77 -33.44
C GLY A 303 -10.91 -5.82 -33.42
N ARG A 304 -11.18 -7.06 -32.96
CA ARG A 304 -10.19 -8.16 -32.94
C ARG A 304 -9.63 -8.49 -34.32
N ASN A 305 -10.42 -8.30 -35.36
CA ASN A 305 -10.00 -8.52 -36.74
C ASN A 305 -8.87 -7.60 -37.23
N ASN A 306 -8.61 -6.50 -36.53
CA ASN A 306 -7.49 -5.62 -36.86
C ASN A 306 -6.16 -6.05 -36.22
N LEU A 307 -6.19 -6.79 -35.10
CA LEU A 307 -5.00 -7.08 -34.29
C LEU A 307 -3.85 -7.70 -35.12
N TRP A 308 -4.16 -8.62 -36.00
CA TRP A 308 -3.20 -9.40 -36.77
C TRP A 308 -2.99 -8.90 -38.22
N GLN A 309 -3.61 -7.81 -38.61
CA GLN A 309 -3.41 -7.25 -39.95
C GLN A 309 -2.00 -6.71 -40.13
N ASP A 310 -1.39 -6.94 -41.29
CA ASP A 310 -0.02 -6.47 -41.59
C ASP A 310 0.16 -4.98 -41.32
N SER A 311 -0.83 -4.16 -41.63
CA SER A 311 -0.83 -2.73 -41.34
C SER A 311 -0.75 -2.44 -39.85
N ASN A 312 -1.42 -3.22 -39.01
CA ASN A 312 -1.37 -3.09 -37.55
C ASN A 312 -0.05 -3.62 -37.00
N LEU A 313 0.46 -4.74 -37.52
CA LEU A 313 1.76 -5.28 -37.10
C LEU A 313 2.91 -4.30 -37.38
N VAL A 314 2.85 -3.59 -38.52
CA VAL A 314 3.78 -2.49 -38.83
C VAL A 314 3.59 -1.33 -37.85
N ALA A 315 2.33 -0.89 -37.60
CA ALA A 315 2.01 0.24 -36.73
C ALA A 315 2.37 0.00 -35.25
N THR A 316 2.41 -1.26 -34.82
CA THR A 316 2.76 -1.66 -33.44
C THR A 316 4.20 -2.18 -33.33
N GLY A 317 4.95 -2.26 -34.45
CA GLY A 317 6.32 -2.75 -34.48
C GLY A 317 6.45 -4.26 -34.21
N THR A 318 5.38 -5.05 -34.43
CA THR A 318 5.34 -6.50 -34.13
C THR A 318 5.49 -7.37 -35.37
N ASN A 319 5.75 -6.77 -36.52
CA ASN A 319 5.91 -7.45 -37.85
C ASN A 319 7.22 -8.25 -38.00
N GLY A 320 8.04 -8.36 -36.96
CA GLY A 320 9.35 -9.04 -36.98
C GLY A 320 10.51 -8.17 -37.48
N SER A 321 10.29 -6.86 -37.67
CA SER A 321 11.39 -5.93 -37.89
C SER A 321 12.28 -5.88 -36.64
N ILE A 322 13.57 -5.60 -36.82
CA ILE A 322 14.50 -5.43 -35.69
C ILE A 322 13.99 -4.24 -34.86
N ALA A 323 13.69 -4.50 -33.60
CA ALA A 323 13.29 -3.44 -32.67
C ALA A 323 14.44 -2.44 -32.51
N ASN A 324 14.13 -1.15 -32.59
CA ASN A 324 15.08 -0.11 -32.22
C ASN A 324 15.35 -0.19 -30.72
N VAL A 325 16.58 0.10 -30.30
CA VAL A 325 16.87 0.26 -28.88
C VAL A 325 16.19 1.55 -28.42
N CYS A 326 15.25 1.44 -27.50
CA CYS A 326 14.51 2.60 -26.98
C CYS A 326 15.36 3.44 -26.00
N ILE A 327 14.98 4.69 -25.79
CA ILE A 327 15.52 5.52 -24.72
C ILE A 327 14.91 5.03 -23.39
N PRO A 328 15.73 4.82 -22.35
CA PRO A 328 15.19 4.41 -21.05
C PRO A 328 14.35 5.52 -20.43
N LYS A 329 13.28 5.15 -19.74
CA LYS A 329 12.41 6.01 -18.95
C LYS A 329 12.90 6.04 -17.52
N PRO A 330 13.32 7.21 -16.99
CA PRO A 330 13.82 7.29 -15.63
C PRO A 330 12.70 7.15 -14.60
N ASP A 331 12.96 6.36 -13.57
CA ASP A 331 12.21 6.32 -12.33
C ASP A 331 13.11 5.87 -11.19
N PHE A 332 12.75 6.17 -9.94
CA PHE A 332 13.50 5.76 -8.76
C PHE A 332 12.64 5.78 -7.50
N GLN A 333 13.09 5.03 -6.51
CA GLN A 333 12.53 5.04 -5.15
C GLN A 333 13.61 5.36 -4.12
N THR A 334 13.17 5.69 -2.90
CA THR A 334 14.04 5.89 -1.74
C THR A 334 13.73 4.86 -0.66
N SER A 335 14.75 4.44 0.09
CA SER A 335 14.58 3.52 1.21
C SER A 335 13.69 4.09 2.32
N ARG A 336 13.55 5.41 2.37
CA ARG A 336 12.75 6.15 3.33
C ARG A 336 12.43 7.56 2.83
N SER A 337 11.22 8.04 3.09
CA SER A 337 10.81 9.42 2.83
C SER A 337 11.07 10.35 4.02
N PHE A 338 11.41 9.78 5.19
CA PHE A 338 11.75 10.50 6.41
C PHE A 338 13.06 9.97 6.99
N ALA A 339 13.93 10.88 7.41
CA ALA A 339 15.23 10.57 7.94
C ALA A 339 15.57 11.46 9.14
N CYS A 340 16.31 10.92 10.11
CA CYS A 340 16.99 11.72 11.08
C CYS A 340 18.21 12.40 10.45
N PHE A 341 18.73 13.40 11.14
CA PHE A 341 19.99 14.05 10.80
C PHE A 341 21.10 13.02 10.54
N ASN A 342 21.77 13.15 9.39
CA ASN A 342 22.84 12.26 8.93
C ASN A 342 22.45 10.79 8.72
N ASP A 343 21.18 10.44 8.74
CA ASP A 343 20.76 9.10 8.33
C ASP A 343 21.08 8.86 6.86
N VAL A 344 21.48 7.63 6.55
CA VAL A 344 21.69 7.19 5.17
C VAL A 344 20.36 6.94 4.50
N VAL A 345 20.11 7.61 3.39
CA VAL A 345 18.99 7.37 2.48
C VAL A 345 19.52 6.67 1.24
N GLN A 346 19.06 5.44 0.99
CA GLN A 346 19.38 4.70 -0.22
C GLN A 346 18.41 5.10 -1.33
N PHE A 347 18.94 5.49 -2.48
CA PHE A 347 18.19 5.67 -3.72
C PHE A 347 18.35 4.42 -4.58
N THR A 348 17.26 3.94 -5.15
CA THR A 348 17.25 2.74 -5.98
C THR A 348 16.67 3.09 -7.34
N ASP A 349 17.42 2.82 -8.40
CA ASP A 349 16.96 2.97 -9.77
C ASP A 349 15.77 2.04 -10.06
N ALA A 350 14.74 2.57 -10.67
CA ALA A 350 13.54 1.87 -11.13
C ALA A 350 13.22 2.24 -12.59
N SER A 351 14.23 2.64 -13.34
CA SER A 351 14.09 3.00 -14.77
C SER A 351 13.73 1.80 -15.61
N TRP A 352 12.92 2.03 -16.65
CA TRP A 352 12.29 1.00 -17.48
C TRP A 352 12.34 1.36 -18.98
N ASN A 353 11.66 0.60 -19.85
CA ASN A 353 11.56 0.76 -21.31
C ASN A 353 12.82 0.39 -22.11
N ALA A 354 14.00 0.41 -21.50
CA ALA A 354 15.26 -0.03 -22.11
C ALA A 354 16.36 -0.20 -21.07
N ASN A 355 17.41 -0.95 -21.42
CA ASN A 355 18.58 -1.07 -20.57
C ASN A 355 19.30 0.29 -20.41
N VAL A 356 19.51 0.70 -19.17
CA VAL A 356 20.29 1.87 -18.80
C VAL A 356 21.79 1.51 -18.83
N THR A 357 22.60 2.37 -19.43
CA THR A 357 24.07 2.21 -19.42
C THR A 357 24.78 3.25 -18.58
N ASN A 358 24.13 4.39 -18.32
CA ASN A 358 24.70 5.45 -17.48
C ASN A 358 23.62 6.10 -16.63
N TRP A 359 23.99 6.43 -15.39
CA TRP A 359 23.18 7.17 -14.42
C TRP A 359 23.88 8.47 -14.08
N ASN A 360 23.12 9.54 -13.89
CA ASN A 360 23.61 10.81 -13.37
C ASN A 360 22.57 11.37 -12.40
N TRP A 361 22.90 11.32 -11.12
CA TRP A 361 22.09 11.78 -10.03
C TRP A 361 22.47 13.18 -9.56
N SER A 362 21.48 13.95 -9.12
CA SER A 362 21.65 15.21 -8.42
C SER A 362 20.80 15.23 -7.14
N PHE A 363 21.47 15.55 -6.03
CA PHE A 363 20.88 15.58 -4.67
C PHE A 363 21.14 16.95 -4.03
N PRO A 364 20.34 17.99 -4.32
CA PRO A 364 20.53 19.31 -3.71
C PRO A 364 20.50 19.20 -2.18
N GLY A 365 21.54 19.68 -1.50
CA GLY A 365 21.68 19.60 -0.04
C GLY A 365 22.14 18.26 0.52
N GLY A 366 22.28 17.24 -0.31
CA GLY A 366 22.77 15.92 0.08
C GLY A 366 24.29 15.77 0.01
N ASN A 367 24.81 14.77 0.68
CA ASN A 367 26.21 14.35 0.63
C ASN A 367 26.29 12.84 0.30
N PRO A 368 26.81 12.45 -0.89
CA PRO A 368 27.26 13.32 -1.97
C PRO A 368 26.12 14.11 -2.63
N SER A 369 26.44 15.27 -3.23
CA SER A 369 25.45 16.08 -3.96
C SER A 369 25.17 15.58 -5.39
N THR A 370 26.00 14.68 -5.90
CA THR A 370 25.87 14.02 -7.21
C THR A 370 26.39 12.58 -7.14
N SER A 371 25.92 11.70 -8.05
CA SER A 371 26.42 10.31 -8.16
C SER A 371 26.23 9.78 -9.57
N ILE A 372 27.09 8.83 -9.97
CA ILE A 372 26.97 8.06 -11.21
C ILE A 372 26.67 6.57 -10.94
N LEU A 373 26.51 6.20 -9.69
CA LEU A 373 26.14 4.83 -9.30
C LEU A 373 24.69 4.56 -9.65
N GLN A 374 24.35 3.33 -10.00
CA GLN A 374 22.97 2.93 -10.22
C GLN A 374 22.11 3.18 -8.96
N ASN A 375 22.61 2.76 -7.80
CA ASN A 375 21.88 2.83 -6.53
C ASN A 375 22.74 3.57 -5.48
N PRO A 376 22.75 4.92 -5.47
CA PRO A 376 23.58 5.68 -4.54
C PRO A 376 22.97 5.80 -3.14
N SER A 377 23.84 5.99 -2.15
CA SER A 377 23.49 6.35 -0.77
C SER A 377 23.81 7.81 -0.52
N VAL A 378 22.90 8.54 0.13
CA VAL A 378 23.02 9.98 0.40
C VAL A 378 22.67 10.27 1.85
N THR A 379 23.40 11.18 2.49
CA THR A 379 23.09 11.72 3.82
C THR A 379 22.75 13.21 3.72
N TYR A 380 21.91 13.69 4.64
CA TYR A 380 21.54 15.11 4.73
C TYR A 380 21.86 15.64 6.12
N SER A 381 22.62 16.73 6.16
CA SER A 381 23.14 17.34 7.40
C SER A 381 22.41 18.62 7.83
N THR A 382 21.28 18.91 7.24
CA THR A 382 20.39 20.01 7.64
C THR A 382 18.95 19.56 7.59
N SER A 383 18.07 20.17 8.41
CA SER A 383 16.64 19.95 8.30
C SER A 383 16.12 20.54 7.01
N GLY A 384 15.12 19.88 6.42
CA GLY A 384 14.54 20.36 5.17
C GLY A 384 13.76 19.29 4.41
N VAL A 385 13.23 19.73 3.29
CA VAL A 385 12.53 18.90 2.32
C VAL A 385 13.35 18.90 1.04
N TYR A 386 13.81 17.74 0.63
CA TYR A 386 14.78 17.57 -0.44
C TYR A 386 14.14 16.93 -1.67
N SER A 387 14.56 17.43 -2.84
CA SER A 387 14.29 16.82 -4.14
C SER A 387 15.48 15.98 -4.60
N ALA A 388 15.24 15.07 -5.54
CA ALA A 388 16.30 14.37 -6.26
C ALA A 388 16.00 14.33 -7.75
N LYS A 389 17.03 14.41 -8.57
CA LYS A 389 16.96 14.27 -10.02
C LYS A 389 17.79 13.08 -10.47
N LEU A 390 17.23 12.27 -11.35
CA LEU A 390 17.90 11.19 -12.07
C LEU A 390 17.87 11.48 -13.56
N VAL A 391 19.01 11.39 -14.21
CA VAL A 391 19.16 11.31 -15.67
C VAL A 391 19.69 9.92 -15.99
N VAL A 392 19.00 9.19 -16.88
CA VAL A 392 19.43 7.90 -17.39
C VAL A 392 19.71 7.99 -18.88
N SER A 393 20.66 7.19 -19.38
CA SER A 393 20.97 7.16 -20.79
C SER A 393 21.45 5.79 -21.28
N ASN A 394 21.31 5.59 -22.57
CA ASN A 394 21.94 4.52 -23.34
C ASN A 394 22.39 5.03 -24.71
N ALA A 395 22.77 4.15 -25.64
CA ALA A 395 23.24 4.52 -26.98
C ALA A 395 22.19 5.29 -27.82
N SER A 396 20.89 5.17 -27.48
CA SER A 396 19.77 5.81 -28.21
C SER A 396 19.45 7.21 -27.71
N GLY A 397 19.91 7.58 -26.52
CA GLY A 397 19.65 8.89 -25.94
C GLY A 397 19.52 8.89 -24.42
N SER A 398 18.99 9.99 -23.89
CA SER A 398 18.80 10.19 -22.45
C SER A 398 17.44 10.77 -22.12
N ASP A 399 16.93 10.48 -20.92
CA ASP A 399 15.75 11.08 -20.34
C ASP A 399 16.00 11.39 -18.86
N SER A 400 15.17 12.24 -18.23
CA SER A 400 15.37 12.64 -16.85
C SER A 400 14.05 12.81 -16.09
N ILE A 401 14.08 12.51 -14.78
CA ILE A 401 13.00 12.76 -13.83
C ILE A 401 13.52 13.57 -12.65
N THR A 402 12.69 14.50 -12.18
CA THR A 402 12.90 15.16 -10.88
C THR A 402 11.73 14.86 -10.00
N LYS A 403 11.97 14.26 -8.82
CA LYS A 403 10.95 14.07 -7.79
C LYS A 403 11.16 15.08 -6.69
N ASN A 404 10.13 15.85 -6.38
CA ASN A 404 10.15 16.83 -5.31
C ASN A 404 9.75 16.19 -3.98
N ALA A 405 10.28 16.73 -2.89
CA ALA A 405 9.93 16.30 -1.53
C ALA A 405 10.12 14.79 -1.26
N VAL A 406 11.14 14.19 -1.87
CA VAL A 406 11.39 12.73 -1.75
C VAL A 406 11.99 12.33 -0.41
N VAL A 407 12.68 13.25 0.26
CA VAL A 407 13.24 13.05 1.61
C VAL A 407 12.94 14.26 2.47
N ARG A 408 12.40 14.01 3.66
CA ARG A 408 12.22 15.00 4.73
C ARG A 408 13.20 14.68 5.85
N VAL A 409 14.00 15.65 6.26
CA VAL A 409 14.97 15.50 7.34
C VAL A 409 14.57 16.39 8.50
N THR A 410 14.50 15.81 9.70
CA THR A 410 14.28 16.54 10.95
C THR A 410 15.53 16.46 11.79
N THR A 411 16.06 17.60 12.24
CA THR A 411 17.29 17.66 13.02
C THR A 411 17.05 17.69 14.52
N VAL A 412 16.01 18.37 14.95
CA VAL A 412 15.65 18.53 16.37
C VAL A 412 14.13 18.39 16.49
N PRO A 413 13.64 17.62 17.46
CA PRO A 413 12.21 17.61 17.78
C PRO A 413 11.76 19.02 18.18
N LEU A 414 10.61 19.45 17.68
CA LEU A 414 10.12 20.81 17.83
C LEU A 414 9.27 21.01 19.08
N ASN A 415 8.74 19.91 19.64
CA ASN A 415 7.78 19.98 20.72
C ASN A 415 8.27 19.26 21.97
N THR A 416 7.90 19.82 23.10
CA THR A 416 8.10 19.24 24.43
C THR A 416 6.73 18.98 25.07
N ILE A 417 6.70 18.31 26.20
CA ILE A 417 5.47 18.10 26.98
C ILE A 417 5.43 19.03 28.20
N PRO A 418 4.24 19.36 28.75
CA PRO A 418 2.92 18.96 28.23
C PRO A 418 2.60 19.58 26.87
N TYR A 419 1.99 18.81 26.00
CA TYR A 419 1.56 19.26 24.67
C TYR A 419 0.04 19.22 24.60
N VAL A 420 -0.54 20.28 24.07
CA VAL A 420 -2.00 20.42 23.88
C VAL A 420 -2.25 20.93 22.47
N GLU A 421 -3.14 20.26 21.74
CA GLU A 421 -3.53 20.64 20.39
C GLU A 421 -5.05 20.54 20.24
N SER A 422 -5.67 21.67 19.93
CA SER A 422 -7.12 21.79 19.70
C SER A 422 -7.47 22.21 18.26
N PHE A 423 -6.46 22.29 17.40
CA PHE A 423 -6.61 22.64 15.98
C PHE A 423 -7.29 24.00 15.71
N GLU A 424 -7.36 24.90 16.69
CA GLU A 424 -7.93 26.23 16.49
C GLU A 424 -7.01 27.11 15.66
N ASP A 425 -5.69 26.94 15.77
CA ASP A 425 -4.73 27.59 14.87
C ASP A 425 -4.64 26.82 13.56
N SER A 426 -4.80 27.51 12.43
CA SER A 426 -4.67 26.91 11.12
C SER A 426 -3.26 26.40 10.80
N ALA A 427 -2.22 26.93 11.46
CA ALA A 427 -0.85 26.49 11.32
C ALA A 427 -0.56 25.18 12.08
N SER A 428 -1.41 24.76 13.01
CA SER A 428 -1.23 23.55 13.81
C SER A 428 -1.49 22.26 13.04
N PHE A 429 -2.12 22.33 11.85
CA PHE A 429 -2.39 21.17 11.03
C PHE A 429 -1.82 21.34 9.61
N PRO A 430 -1.03 20.39 9.11
CA PRO A 430 -0.59 19.15 9.77
C PRO A 430 0.46 19.35 10.87
N GLY A 431 0.84 20.61 11.18
CA GLY A 431 1.90 20.99 12.09
C GLY A 431 3.24 21.24 11.37
N ASN A 432 4.18 21.95 12.03
CA ASN A 432 5.41 22.42 11.40
C ASN A 432 6.26 21.31 10.75
N ASP A 433 6.32 20.14 11.37
CA ASP A 433 7.00 18.96 10.86
C ASP A 433 6.10 17.71 10.91
N GLY A 434 4.78 17.92 11.02
CA GLY A 434 3.75 16.92 10.82
C GLY A 434 3.39 16.80 9.33
N TRP A 435 2.74 15.70 8.94
CA TRP A 435 2.29 15.51 7.56
C TRP A 435 1.13 14.53 7.45
N ILE A 436 0.58 14.46 6.25
CA ILE A 436 -0.48 13.54 5.89
C ILE A 436 0.10 12.48 4.96
N GLU A 437 -0.18 11.23 5.26
CA GLU A 437 0.12 10.07 4.41
C GLU A 437 -1.20 9.55 3.83
N ASN A 438 -1.37 9.68 2.52
CA ASN A 438 -2.50 9.11 1.80
C ASN A 438 -1.99 7.94 0.96
N LEU A 439 -2.08 6.72 1.49
CA LEU A 439 -1.49 5.52 0.89
C LEU A 439 -2.32 4.95 -0.26
N THR A 440 -3.61 5.23 -0.32
CA THR A 440 -4.54 4.60 -1.26
C THR A 440 -5.24 5.57 -2.21
N GLY A 441 -4.95 6.87 -2.08
CA GLY A 441 -5.66 7.92 -2.82
C GLY A 441 -7.06 8.21 -2.23
N GLY A 442 -7.79 9.15 -2.84
CA GLY A 442 -9.11 9.56 -2.39
C GLY A 442 -9.09 10.71 -1.38
N ALA A 443 -10.09 10.75 -0.50
CA ALA A 443 -10.16 11.77 0.55
C ALA A 443 -9.11 11.49 1.63
N THR A 444 -8.58 12.55 2.23
CA THR A 444 -7.54 12.47 3.26
C THR A 444 -7.91 13.30 4.49
N TRP A 445 -7.10 13.20 5.55
CA TRP A 445 -7.25 14.04 6.72
C TRP A 445 -7.21 15.53 6.38
N GLY A 446 -8.11 16.30 6.95
CA GLY A 446 -8.18 17.74 6.76
C GLY A 446 -8.67 18.46 8.01
N ARG A 447 -8.21 19.71 8.23
CA ARG A 447 -8.76 20.58 9.29
C ARG A 447 -10.13 21.10 8.87
N VAL A 448 -11.08 21.12 9.81
CA VAL A 448 -12.41 21.70 9.66
C VAL A 448 -12.64 22.74 10.75
N THR A 449 -13.50 23.73 10.47
CA THR A 449 -13.75 24.89 11.38
C THR A 449 -15.21 24.98 11.83
N ASN A 450 -15.96 23.92 11.67
CA ASN A 450 -17.40 23.85 12.00
C ASN A 450 -17.75 22.63 12.85
N ALA A 451 -16.76 21.97 13.42
CA ALA A 451 -16.94 20.77 14.25
C ALA A 451 -15.74 20.63 15.20
N GLY A 452 -15.83 21.21 16.39
CA GLY A 452 -14.85 21.07 17.48
C GLY A 452 -15.46 20.45 18.72
N SER A 453 -14.67 19.78 19.53
CA SER A 453 -15.01 19.38 20.90
C SER A 453 -14.84 20.57 21.83
N THR A 454 -13.71 21.27 21.71
CA THR A 454 -13.50 22.62 22.24
C THR A 454 -13.34 23.59 21.08
N GLY A 455 -13.80 24.81 21.24
CA GLY A 455 -13.77 25.80 20.16
C GLY A 455 -14.65 25.43 18.97
N SER A 456 -14.13 25.61 17.75
CA SER A 456 -14.86 25.38 16.50
C SER A 456 -14.19 24.41 15.53
N SER A 457 -12.94 24.06 15.79
CA SER A 457 -12.08 23.34 14.84
C SER A 457 -11.73 21.94 15.34
N SER A 458 -11.45 21.06 14.39
CA SER A 458 -10.90 19.72 14.61
C SER A 458 -10.26 19.20 13.33
N ILE A 459 -9.67 18.01 13.36
CA ILE A 459 -9.30 17.31 12.12
C ILE A 459 -10.32 16.23 11.79
N LYS A 460 -10.56 16.04 10.50
CA LYS A 460 -11.58 15.15 9.95
C LYS A 460 -11.00 14.21 8.90
N MET A 461 -11.36 12.94 8.99
CA MET A 461 -11.25 11.98 7.90
C MET A 461 -12.61 11.77 7.24
N SER A 462 -12.67 11.91 5.90
CA SER A 462 -13.92 11.92 5.16
C SER A 462 -14.30 10.53 4.63
N ASN A 463 -14.53 9.56 5.50
CA ASN A 463 -14.88 8.18 5.13
C ASN A 463 -16.19 8.07 4.37
N TYR A 464 -17.14 9.00 4.58
CA TYR A 464 -18.44 8.98 3.90
C TYR A 464 -18.33 8.99 2.36
N ILE A 465 -17.27 9.61 1.83
CA ILE A 465 -17.00 9.72 0.39
C ILE A 465 -15.81 8.88 -0.07
N ASN A 466 -15.12 8.21 0.85
CA ASN A 466 -13.94 7.42 0.55
C ASN A 466 -14.30 5.97 0.24
N SER A 467 -13.40 5.25 -0.43
CA SER A 467 -13.61 3.85 -0.81
C SER A 467 -13.24 2.90 0.33
N THR A 468 -13.93 1.77 0.41
CA THR A 468 -13.56 0.67 1.32
C THR A 468 -12.11 0.25 1.08
N GLY A 469 -11.36 0.06 2.17
CA GLY A 469 -9.95 -0.31 2.15
C GLY A 469 -8.99 0.88 2.02
N ALA A 470 -9.49 2.13 1.86
CA ALA A 470 -8.63 3.31 1.88
C ALA A 470 -7.96 3.48 3.23
N VAL A 471 -6.63 3.71 3.22
CA VAL A 471 -5.81 3.89 4.41
C VAL A 471 -5.12 5.24 4.36
N ASP A 472 -5.43 6.08 5.35
CA ASP A 472 -4.93 7.44 5.47
C ASP A 472 -4.41 7.70 6.87
N SER A 473 -3.31 8.42 6.97
CA SER A 473 -2.70 8.73 8.26
C SER A 473 -2.40 10.22 8.41
N TRP A 474 -2.69 10.76 9.58
CA TRP A 474 -2.04 11.99 10.04
C TRP A 474 -0.92 11.64 11.00
N ILE A 475 0.28 12.18 10.72
CA ILE A 475 1.47 11.98 11.55
C ILE A 475 1.75 13.30 12.27
N SER A 476 1.82 13.20 13.59
CA SER A 476 2.04 14.35 14.46
C SER A 476 3.38 15.05 14.22
N PRO A 477 3.55 16.29 14.63
CA PRO A 477 4.87 16.87 14.87
C PRO A 477 5.75 15.98 15.74
N SER A 478 7.07 16.20 15.70
CA SER A 478 8.04 15.47 16.52
C SER A 478 8.11 16.00 17.96
N PHE A 479 8.40 15.10 18.90
CA PHE A 479 8.52 15.37 20.32
C PHE A 479 9.89 14.92 20.83
N ASP A 480 10.49 15.74 21.70
CA ASP A 480 11.64 15.33 22.51
C ASP A 480 11.17 14.83 23.88
N PHE A 481 11.28 13.54 24.09
CA PHE A 481 10.99 12.89 25.37
C PHE A 481 12.26 12.44 26.10
N SER A 482 13.43 12.95 25.76
CA SER A 482 14.71 12.58 26.39
C SER A 482 14.68 12.70 27.90
N ASN A 483 13.88 13.65 28.44
CA ASN A 483 13.72 13.92 29.86
C ASN A 483 12.32 13.55 30.37
N VAL A 484 11.62 12.66 29.67
CA VAL A 484 10.25 12.29 30.06
C VAL A 484 10.23 10.87 30.59
N GLY A 485 9.90 10.72 31.88
CA GLY A 485 9.68 9.45 32.56
C GLY A 485 8.26 8.90 32.35
N ALA A 486 8.02 7.73 32.92
CA ALA A 486 6.70 7.10 32.91
C ALA A 486 5.83 7.62 34.09
N PRO A 487 4.47 7.65 33.93
CA PRO A 487 3.74 7.29 32.72
C PRO A 487 3.75 8.39 31.66
N VAL A 488 3.87 8.02 30.40
CA VAL A 488 3.58 8.91 29.27
C VAL A 488 2.14 8.64 28.83
N THR A 489 1.29 9.63 28.95
CA THR A 489 -0.13 9.52 28.62
C THR A 489 -0.45 10.38 27.40
N ILE A 490 -1.15 9.80 26.44
CA ILE A 490 -1.79 10.53 25.34
C ILE A 490 -3.30 10.41 25.49
N SER A 491 -4.00 11.54 25.45
CA SER A 491 -5.46 11.59 25.40
C SER A 491 -5.93 12.48 24.25
N PHE A 492 -7.12 12.22 23.75
CA PHE A 492 -7.74 12.99 22.66
C PHE A 492 -9.25 12.77 22.65
N LYS A 493 -9.98 13.66 21.99
CA LYS A 493 -11.41 13.52 21.76
C LYS A 493 -11.66 12.95 20.36
N VAL A 494 -12.57 11.99 20.27
CA VAL A 494 -13.00 11.41 18.98
C VAL A 494 -14.51 11.54 18.83
N ALA A 495 -14.96 11.85 17.61
CA ALA A 495 -16.37 11.79 17.20
C ALA A 495 -16.51 10.99 15.90
N ASN A 496 -17.43 10.03 15.90
CA ASN A 496 -17.73 9.19 14.74
C ASN A 496 -19.16 8.64 14.83
N ALA A 497 -19.73 8.29 13.68
CA ALA A 497 -20.96 7.50 13.60
C ALA A 497 -20.74 6.36 12.59
N GLN A 498 -21.42 5.21 12.78
CA GLN A 498 -21.47 4.23 11.72
C GLN A 498 -22.45 4.69 10.62
N ARG A 499 -22.17 4.46 9.35
CA ARG A 499 -23.11 4.74 8.26
C ARG A 499 -24.30 3.76 8.25
N ASN A 500 -24.01 2.51 8.59
CA ASN A 500 -24.99 1.44 8.82
C ASN A 500 -24.43 0.48 9.87
N SER A 501 -25.20 -0.49 10.33
CA SER A 501 -24.80 -1.41 11.40
C SER A 501 -23.65 -2.35 11.06
N THR A 502 -23.24 -2.44 9.79
CA THR A 502 -22.15 -3.30 9.31
C THR A 502 -20.90 -2.52 8.94
N SER A 503 -20.96 -1.19 8.77
CA SER A 503 -19.78 -0.40 8.44
C SER A 503 -18.76 -0.44 9.58
N ASN A 504 -17.49 -0.68 9.22
CA ASN A 504 -16.42 -1.01 10.16
C ASN A 504 -15.17 -0.14 9.96
N ASP A 505 -15.36 1.18 9.78
CA ASP A 505 -14.21 2.11 9.78
C ASP A 505 -13.37 1.92 11.03
N GLU A 506 -12.05 1.97 10.89
CA GLU A 506 -11.10 1.77 11.98
C GLU A 506 -10.24 3.00 12.20
N LEU A 507 -9.99 3.32 13.46
CA LEU A 507 -8.98 4.29 13.90
C LEU A 507 -7.97 3.59 14.81
N ALA A 508 -6.70 3.62 14.41
CA ALA A 508 -5.59 3.04 15.14
C ALA A 508 -4.51 4.10 15.43
N LEU A 509 -3.88 4.00 16.60
CA LEU A 509 -2.77 4.87 16.99
C LEU A 509 -1.46 4.09 17.02
N PHE A 510 -0.45 4.62 16.36
CA PHE A 510 0.93 4.10 16.34
C PHE A 510 1.89 5.14 16.88
N TYR A 511 3.08 4.70 17.30
CA TYR A 511 4.20 5.58 17.62
C TYR A 511 5.47 5.16 16.86
N SER A 512 6.37 6.12 16.68
CA SER A 512 7.73 5.92 16.18
C SER A 512 8.72 6.60 17.12
N THR A 513 9.91 6.00 17.27
CA THR A 513 11.04 6.57 18.03
C THR A 513 12.32 6.69 17.18
N ASN A 514 12.20 6.56 15.85
CA ASN A 514 13.30 6.53 14.90
C ASN A 514 12.99 7.33 13.63
N CYS A 515 12.52 8.57 13.81
CA CYS A 515 12.20 9.49 12.70
C CYS A 515 11.23 8.88 11.67
N SER A 516 10.18 8.19 12.15
CA SER A 516 9.14 7.58 11.31
C SER A 516 9.60 6.45 10.38
N GLN A 517 10.79 5.88 10.61
CA GLN A 517 11.27 4.74 9.83
C GLN A 517 10.47 3.47 10.10
N THR A 518 10.07 3.27 11.35
CA THR A 518 9.18 2.18 11.75
C THR A 518 8.07 2.68 12.65
N TRP A 519 6.90 2.08 12.51
CA TRP A 519 5.73 2.37 13.29
C TRP A 519 5.36 1.16 14.16
N VAL A 520 5.18 1.39 15.44
CA VAL A 520 4.78 0.35 16.40
C VAL A 520 3.34 0.63 16.82
N PRO A 521 2.42 -0.35 16.70
CA PRO A 521 1.04 -0.16 17.14
C PRO A 521 0.98 0.05 18.67
N THR A 522 0.08 0.91 19.10
CA THR A 522 -0.30 1.03 20.53
C THR A 522 -1.44 0.06 20.84
N SER A 523 -1.96 0.11 22.08
CA SER A 523 -3.18 -0.63 22.44
C SER A 523 -4.46 0.01 21.92
N TYR A 524 -4.39 1.19 21.28
CA TYR A 524 -5.57 1.86 20.72
C TYR A 524 -5.82 1.43 19.28
N VAL A 525 -6.80 0.56 19.13
CA VAL A 525 -7.41 0.19 17.85
C VAL A 525 -8.90 0.06 18.11
N LYS A 526 -9.72 0.87 17.44
CA LYS A 526 -11.18 0.83 17.54
C LYS A 526 -11.83 0.86 16.17
N SER A 527 -12.83 0.02 15.96
CA SER A 527 -13.55 -0.05 14.69
C SER A 527 -15.06 -0.18 14.89
N GLY A 528 -15.82 0.15 13.86
CA GLY A 528 -17.27 0.00 13.81
C GLY A 528 -17.97 0.57 15.05
N ALA A 529 -18.77 -0.24 15.73
CA ALA A 529 -19.53 0.17 16.91
C ALA A 529 -18.63 0.59 18.10
N GLN A 530 -17.38 0.11 18.20
CA GLN A 530 -16.44 0.52 19.25
C GLN A 530 -15.88 1.93 18.99
N LEU A 531 -15.70 2.29 17.73
CA LEU A 531 -15.26 3.63 17.34
C LEU A 531 -16.42 4.63 17.45
N ALA A 532 -17.62 4.25 17.02
CA ALA A 532 -18.78 5.12 16.98
C ALA A 532 -19.11 5.76 18.34
N THR A 533 -19.41 7.05 18.30
CA THR A 533 -19.83 7.88 19.45
C THR A 533 -21.27 8.34 19.33
N SER A 534 -21.86 8.28 18.13
CA SER A 534 -23.19 8.78 17.79
C SER A 534 -24.10 7.71 17.18
N GLY A 535 -23.77 6.42 17.38
CA GLY A 535 -24.53 5.31 16.85
C GLY A 535 -24.54 5.24 15.31
N VAL A 536 -25.69 4.93 14.70
CA VAL A 536 -25.85 4.81 13.24
C VAL A 536 -26.45 6.08 12.67
N VAL A 537 -25.73 6.71 11.71
CA VAL A 537 -26.16 7.90 10.97
C VAL A 537 -25.90 7.65 9.49
N SER A 538 -26.94 7.44 8.69
CA SER A 538 -26.82 7.11 7.27
C SER A 538 -26.41 8.28 6.37
N SER A 539 -26.60 9.51 6.83
CA SER A 539 -26.15 10.74 6.14
C SER A 539 -24.71 11.10 6.54
N ASN A 540 -24.13 12.04 5.82
CA ASN A 540 -22.80 12.58 6.10
C ASN A 540 -22.73 13.16 7.53
N PHE A 541 -22.06 12.48 8.45
CA PHE A 541 -21.97 12.85 9.86
C PHE A 541 -21.01 14.01 10.08
N THR A 542 -21.46 14.99 10.86
CA THR A 542 -20.64 16.06 11.42
C THR A 542 -21.13 16.31 12.85
N PRO A 543 -20.25 16.19 13.87
CA PRO A 543 -20.66 16.40 15.26
C PRO A 543 -21.09 17.85 15.48
N ASN A 544 -22.21 18.06 16.16
CA ASN A 544 -22.77 19.37 16.48
C ASN A 544 -23.19 19.48 17.96
N ASN A 545 -22.88 18.50 18.76
CA ASN A 545 -23.22 18.45 20.17
C ASN A 545 -22.04 17.85 20.98
N PRO A 546 -21.67 18.41 22.13
CA PRO A 546 -20.59 17.88 22.97
C PRO A 546 -20.75 16.40 23.38
N SER A 547 -21.98 15.90 23.50
CA SER A 547 -22.23 14.48 23.83
C SER A 547 -21.85 13.50 22.72
N GLN A 548 -21.55 14.00 21.51
CA GLN A 548 -21.09 13.21 20.37
C GLN A 548 -19.57 12.99 20.36
N TRP A 549 -18.88 13.61 21.30
CA TRP A 549 -17.45 13.47 21.50
C TRP A 549 -17.16 12.55 22.69
N ARG A 550 -16.20 11.63 22.50
CA ARG A 550 -15.72 10.73 23.55
C ARG A 550 -14.24 10.96 23.78
N GLU A 551 -13.85 11.05 25.04
CA GLU A 551 -12.44 11.08 25.41
C GLU A 551 -11.84 9.68 25.35
N GLU A 552 -10.70 9.59 24.70
CA GLU A 552 -9.84 8.42 24.65
C GLU A 552 -8.54 8.74 25.40
N SER A 553 -8.02 7.76 26.13
CA SER A 553 -6.77 7.93 26.86
C SER A 553 -6.01 6.61 26.93
N LEU A 554 -4.70 6.68 26.73
CA LEU A 554 -3.83 5.50 26.81
C LEU A 554 -2.44 5.87 27.32
N ILE A 555 -1.76 4.90 27.90
CA ILE A 555 -0.38 5.03 28.38
C ILE A 555 0.56 4.39 27.34
N VAL A 556 1.57 5.15 26.89
CA VAL A 556 2.55 4.73 25.89
C VAL A 556 3.96 4.84 26.49
N ASN A 557 4.28 4.03 27.48
CA ASN A 557 5.56 4.10 28.19
C ASN A 557 6.79 3.74 27.32
N ALA A 558 6.59 3.10 26.19
CA ALA A 558 7.67 2.75 25.25
C ALA A 558 8.38 3.97 24.65
N VAL A 559 7.73 5.14 24.66
CA VAL A 559 8.30 6.39 24.14
C VAL A 559 9.08 7.22 25.17
N LYS A 560 9.07 6.81 26.45
CA LYS A 560 9.84 7.49 27.51
C LYS A 560 11.34 7.54 27.20
N LEU A 561 11.98 8.62 27.57
CA LEU A 561 13.43 8.83 27.39
C LEU A 561 13.90 8.70 25.92
N LYS A 562 13.02 8.97 24.94
CA LYS A 562 13.36 8.92 23.52
C LYS A 562 13.44 10.33 22.93
N PRO A 563 14.52 10.65 22.18
CA PRO A 563 14.74 12.01 21.68
C PRO A 563 13.92 12.37 20.44
N ASN A 564 13.30 11.41 19.79
CA ASN A 564 12.54 11.65 18.55
C ASN A 564 11.31 10.75 18.51
N VAL A 565 10.21 11.27 19.03
CA VAL A 565 8.94 10.55 19.10
C VAL A 565 7.93 11.20 18.18
N ARG A 566 7.14 10.37 17.50
CA ARG A 566 5.97 10.80 16.73
C ARG A 566 4.83 9.82 16.94
N PHE A 567 3.62 10.34 16.77
CA PHE A 567 2.38 9.55 16.79
C PHE A 567 1.75 9.57 15.40
N LYS A 568 1.14 8.44 15.02
CA LYS A 568 0.42 8.30 13.76
C LYS A 568 -1.00 7.87 14.06
N PHE A 569 -1.97 8.70 13.67
CA PHE A 569 -3.39 8.39 13.68
C PHE A 569 -3.76 7.85 12.29
N GLN A 570 -3.92 6.54 12.20
CA GLN A 570 -4.25 5.85 10.95
C GLN A 570 -5.73 5.51 10.92
N ASN A 571 -6.39 5.90 9.86
CA ASN A 571 -7.75 5.50 9.56
C ASN A 571 -7.77 4.47 8.44
N THR A 572 -8.55 3.40 8.62
CA THR A 572 -8.88 2.45 7.54
C THR A 572 -10.38 2.58 7.26
N CYS A 573 -10.72 2.97 6.05
CA CYS A 573 -12.09 3.22 5.64
C CYS A 573 -12.81 1.93 5.23
N ASP A 574 -14.05 1.75 5.70
CA ASP A 574 -14.98 0.72 5.21
C ASP A 574 -16.22 1.37 4.57
N HIS A 575 -16.02 2.49 3.88
CA HIS A 575 -17.10 3.30 3.29
C HIS A 575 -18.20 3.64 4.30
N GLY A 576 -17.80 3.85 5.54
CA GLY A 576 -18.68 4.18 6.65
C GLY A 576 -18.95 5.67 6.76
N ASN A 577 -18.63 6.30 7.89
CA ASN A 577 -18.87 7.72 8.10
C ASN A 577 -17.63 8.43 8.67
N ASN A 578 -17.66 9.76 8.70
CA ASN A 578 -16.50 10.58 9.02
C ASN A 578 -16.01 10.36 10.45
N VAL A 579 -14.69 10.41 10.62
CA VAL A 579 -14.00 10.39 11.91
C VAL A 579 -13.43 11.78 12.17
N PHE A 580 -13.65 12.30 13.38
CA PHE A 580 -13.11 13.57 13.84
C PHE A 580 -12.22 13.35 15.05
N ILE A 581 -11.11 14.09 15.14
CA ILE A 581 -10.19 14.09 16.30
C ILE A 581 -9.96 15.54 16.73
N ASP A 582 -9.97 15.76 18.05
CA ASP A 582 -9.75 17.05 18.70
C ASP A 582 -9.09 16.88 20.06
N ASP A 583 -8.67 17.97 20.69
CA ASP A 583 -8.16 18.05 22.05
C ASP A 583 -7.06 17.01 22.36
N ILE A 584 -6.04 16.93 21.54
CA ILE A 584 -4.92 16.02 21.81
C ILE A 584 -4.07 16.58 22.93
N ASN A 585 -3.91 15.78 24.00
CA ASN A 585 -3.06 16.10 25.14
C ASN A 585 -2.01 15.00 25.32
N ILE A 586 -0.76 15.39 25.41
CA ILE A 586 0.35 14.48 25.71
C ILE A 586 1.01 14.97 26.99
N THR A 587 1.03 14.09 28.00
CA THR A 587 1.62 14.38 29.31
C THR A 587 2.57 13.26 29.72
N GLY A 588 3.49 13.58 30.62
CA GLY A 588 4.41 12.62 31.22
C GLY A 588 5.09 13.22 32.42
N LEU A 589 5.69 12.38 33.22
CA LEU A 589 6.56 12.88 34.27
C LEU A 589 7.81 13.43 33.61
N ILE A 590 8.02 14.74 33.66
CA ILE A 590 9.30 15.30 33.31
C ILE A 590 10.27 14.83 34.39
N ASP A 591 11.14 13.90 34.06
CA ASP A 591 12.30 13.53 34.87
C ASP A 591 13.27 14.75 34.86
N GLY A 592 12.79 15.85 35.39
CA GLY A 592 13.62 16.95 35.76
C GLY A 592 14.39 16.56 36.99
N ILE A 593 15.54 15.98 36.79
CA ILE A 593 16.64 15.78 37.73
C ILE A 593 17.12 14.32 37.70
N ASN A 594 17.79 13.94 36.63
CA ASN A 594 18.88 13.00 36.76
C ASN A 594 20.21 13.71 36.48
N ASP A 595 20.40 14.84 37.09
CA ASP A 595 21.74 15.38 37.30
C ASP A 595 22.11 15.20 38.79
N LEU A 596 22.08 13.94 39.25
CA LEU A 596 22.63 13.51 40.52
C LEU A 596 24.16 13.73 40.58
N GLY A 597 24.73 14.37 39.52
CA GLY A 597 26.14 14.74 39.50
C GLY A 597 26.58 15.77 40.55
N GLU A 598 25.65 16.47 41.16
CA GLU A 598 25.96 17.53 42.16
C GLU A 598 25.26 17.34 43.52
N MET A 599 24.23 16.48 43.61
CA MET A 599 23.47 16.23 44.83
C MET A 599 23.51 14.78 45.27
N GLN A 600 23.53 14.57 46.60
CA GLN A 600 23.56 13.24 47.20
C GLN A 600 22.17 12.77 47.67
N SER A 601 21.18 13.66 47.78
CA SER A 601 19.84 13.37 48.28
C SER A 601 18.81 14.31 47.66
N GLU A 602 17.54 13.91 47.73
CA GLU A 602 16.40 14.71 47.32
C GLU A 602 16.31 16.02 48.14
N ILE A 603 15.93 17.13 47.47
CA ILE A 603 15.66 18.40 48.16
C ILE A 603 14.35 18.27 48.93
N THR A 604 14.36 18.53 50.18
CA THR A 604 13.17 18.49 51.02
C THR A 604 12.82 19.90 51.57
N LEU A 605 11.53 20.18 51.68
CA LEU A 605 10.98 21.44 52.21
C LEU A 605 9.93 21.08 53.23
N TYR A 606 10.25 21.34 54.52
CA TYR A 606 9.40 20.93 55.63
C TYR A 606 9.40 21.94 56.79
N PRO A 607 8.34 22.00 57.60
CA PRO A 607 7.03 21.46 57.28
C PRO A 607 6.39 22.16 56.10
N ASN A 608 5.63 21.39 55.28
CA ASN A 608 4.88 21.92 54.15
C ASN A 608 3.56 21.11 54.03
N PRO A 609 2.38 21.68 54.33
CA PRO A 609 2.14 23.07 54.72
C PRO A 609 2.78 23.49 56.07
N THR A 610 3.04 24.80 56.18
CA THR A 610 3.58 25.39 57.40
C THR A 610 2.71 26.55 57.91
N SER A 611 2.66 26.74 59.24
CA SER A 611 2.12 27.95 59.88
C SER A 611 3.23 28.81 60.48
N GLY A 612 4.49 28.52 60.17
CA GLY A 612 5.65 29.17 60.73
C GLY A 612 6.88 29.12 59.82
N ILE A 613 8.00 28.73 60.37
CA ILE A 613 9.26 28.60 59.64
C ILE A 613 9.24 27.30 58.84
N ALA A 614 9.49 27.40 57.52
CA ALA A 614 9.82 26.25 56.68
C ALA A 614 11.34 26.11 56.50
N VAL A 615 11.79 24.91 56.35
CA VAL A 615 13.21 24.57 56.21
C VAL A 615 13.41 23.87 54.86
N ILE A 616 14.35 24.37 54.06
CA ILE A 616 14.83 23.67 52.87
C ILE A 616 16.12 22.92 53.24
N ASN A 617 16.14 21.62 52.93
CA ASN A 617 17.27 20.72 53.18
C ASN A 617 17.68 20.02 51.91
N PHE A 618 18.99 19.99 51.60
CA PHE A 618 19.58 19.34 50.46
C PHE A 618 21.03 18.95 50.75
N SER A 619 21.58 18.01 49.95
CA SER A 619 22.93 17.56 50.13
C SER A 619 23.72 17.65 48.81
N LEU A 620 24.93 18.22 48.87
CA LEU A 620 25.83 18.37 47.71
C LEU A 620 26.93 17.32 47.72
N LEU A 621 27.25 16.76 46.56
CA LEU A 621 28.38 15.83 46.34
C LEU A 621 29.72 16.54 46.20
N LYS A 622 29.71 17.81 45.78
CA LYS A 622 30.90 18.63 45.58
C LYS A 622 30.59 20.09 45.90
N SER A 623 31.64 20.92 46.14
CA SER A 623 31.49 22.34 46.30
C SER A 623 30.78 22.96 45.11
N SER A 624 29.71 23.75 45.39
CA SER A 624 28.80 24.30 44.39
C SER A 624 28.33 25.69 44.75
N THR A 625 28.00 26.51 43.78
CA THR A 625 27.34 27.80 44.04
C THR A 625 25.85 27.58 44.22
N THR A 626 25.28 28.17 45.28
CA THR A 626 23.84 28.07 45.59
C THR A 626 23.20 29.43 45.74
N ARG A 627 21.93 29.53 45.39
CA ARG A 627 21.06 30.70 45.59
C ARG A 627 19.64 30.21 45.85
N ILE A 628 18.93 30.83 46.79
CA ILE A 628 17.53 30.50 47.06
C ILE A 628 16.64 31.72 46.82
N GLU A 629 15.59 31.56 46.01
CA GLU A 629 14.57 32.58 45.78
C GLU A 629 13.19 32.02 46.19
N VAL A 630 12.47 32.78 46.99
CA VAL A 630 11.05 32.48 47.25
C VAL A 630 10.23 33.51 46.51
N LYS A 631 9.35 33.04 45.65
CA LYS A 631 8.47 33.87 44.83
C LYS A 631 7.01 33.64 45.19
N ASP A 632 6.20 34.68 45.11
CA ASP A 632 4.74 34.56 45.17
C ASP A 632 4.19 33.98 43.84
N ILE A 633 2.89 33.75 43.76
CA ILE A 633 2.20 33.22 42.61
C ILE A 633 2.26 34.13 41.34
N LEU A 634 2.64 35.40 41.53
CA LEU A 634 2.83 36.37 40.44
C LEU A 634 4.29 36.46 40.00
N GLY A 635 5.18 35.62 40.58
CA GLY A 635 6.60 35.57 40.25
C GLY A 635 7.48 36.62 40.91
N LYS A 636 6.91 37.47 41.82
CA LYS A 636 7.67 38.47 42.57
C LYS A 636 8.50 37.77 43.64
N ILE A 637 9.79 38.10 43.70
CA ILE A 637 10.70 37.59 44.73
C ILE A 637 10.33 38.21 46.07
N ILE A 638 9.98 37.38 47.03
CA ILE A 638 9.65 37.75 48.42
C ILE A 638 10.84 37.56 49.36
N VAL A 639 11.63 36.48 49.11
CA VAL A 639 12.87 36.20 49.86
C VAL A 639 13.95 35.89 48.88
N LEU A 640 15.14 36.43 49.12
CA LEU A 640 16.35 36.15 48.35
C LEU A 640 17.50 35.80 49.30
N ILE A 641 18.01 34.58 49.19
CA ILE A 641 19.30 34.20 49.77
C ILE A 641 20.29 34.28 48.63
N PRO A 642 21.30 35.16 48.72
CA PRO A 642 22.19 35.47 47.59
C PRO A 642 23.06 34.27 47.21
N THR A 643 23.69 34.36 46.06
CA THR A 643 24.61 33.31 45.57
C THR A 643 25.81 33.19 46.52
N GLU A 644 26.01 31.98 47.03
CA GLU A 644 27.16 31.61 47.84
C GLU A 644 27.76 30.31 47.31
N ALA A 645 29.11 30.21 47.44
CA ALA A 645 29.79 28.93 47.21
C ALA A 645 29.75 28.15 48.55
N ILE A 646 29.22 26.95 48.52
CA ILE A 646 29.13 26.08 49.70
C ILE A 646 29.80 24.74 49.41
N GLU A 647 30.37 24.14 50.46
CA GLU A 647 31.11 22.88 50.36
C GLU A 647 30.18 21.68 50.17
N ALA A 648 30.76 20.52 49.77
CA ALA A 648 30.02 19.26 49.75
C ALA A 648 29.48 18.90 51.14
N GLY A 649 28.28 18.33 51.23
CA GLY A 649 27.63 17.94 52.48
C GLY A 649 26.15 18.31 52.53
N ILE A 650 25.56 18.10 53.70
CA ILE A 650 24.15 18.42 54.00
C ILE A 650 24.03 19.89 54.36
N HIS A 651 23.09 20.58 53.76
CA HIS A 651 22.79 22.00 54.01
C HIS A 651 21.33 22.20 54.38
N GLU A 652 21.10 23.06 55.35
CA GLU A 652 19.79 23.42 55.87
C GLU A 652 19.64 24.93 55.90
N TYR A 653 18.59 25.45 55.24
CA TYR A 653 18.26 26.88 55.22
C TYR A 653 16.85 27.09 55.77
N LYS A 654 16.73 27.95 56.81
CA LYS A 654 15.47 28.35 57.39
C LYS A 654 14.88 29.53 56.61
N LEU A 655 13.71 29.35 56.04
CA LEU A 655 12.98 30.44 55.39
C LEU A 655 12.27 31.30 56.46
N PRO A 656 12.20 32.63 56.31
CA PRO A 656 11.48 33.47 57.23
C PRO A 656 9.98 33.15 57.25
N VAL A 657 9.29 33.53 58.27
CA VAL A 657 7.82 33.42 58.40
C VAL A 657 7.20 34.26 57.28
N LEU A 658 6.37 33.65 56.46
CA LEU A 658 5.69 34.27 55.34
C LEU A 658 4.19 34.38 55.60
N PRO A 659 3.49 35.37 55.04
CA PRO A 659 2.02 35.45 55.15
C PRO A 659 1.36 34.20 54.56
N SER A 660 0.14 33.88 54.97
CA SER A 660 -0.63 32.77 54.42
C SER A 660 -0.74 32.88 52.92
N GLY A 661 -0.41 31.82 52.18
CA GLY A 661 -0.36 31.82 50.74
C GLY A 661 0.40 30.64 50.13
N ILE A 662 0.51 30.62 48.80
CA ILE A 662 1.28 29.65 48.04
C ILE A 662 2.52 30.36 47.48
N TYR A 663 3.66 29.76 47.67
CA TYR A 663 4.95 30.28 47.21
C TYR A 663 5.71 29.21 46.41
N MET A 664 6.57 29.71 45.50
CA MET A 664 7.53 28.87 44.76
C MET A 664 8.91 29.11 45.35
N VAL A 665 9.49 28.09 45.95
CA VAL A 665 10.86 28.13 46.50
C VAL A 665 11.77 27.57 45.42
N ASN A 666 12.63 28.41 44.84
CA ASN A 666 13.59 28.05 43.81
C ASN A 666 14.99 27.97 44.41
N LEU A 667 15.54 26.77 44.54
CA LEU A 667 16.93 26.53 44.86
C LEU A 667 17.74 26.46 43.55
N ILE A 668 18.70 27.35 43.38
CA ILE A 668 19.55 27.42 42.18
C ILE A 668 20.93 26.91 42.60
N ILE A 669 21.39 25.82 41.95
CA ILE A 669 22.71 25.20 42.17
C ILE A 669 23.47 25.27 40.87
N ASN A 670 24.63 25.92 40.80
CA ASN A 670 25.46 26.09 39.60
C ASN A 670 24.63 26.53 38.37
N ASN A 671 23.73 27.52 38.54
CA ASN A 671 22.78 28.05 37.58
C ASN A 671 21.64 27.09 37.15
N LYS A 672 21.47 25.94 37.82
CA LYS A 672 20.35 25.04 37.62
C LYS A 672 19.25 25.30 38.64
N ASN A 673 17.99 25.35 38.21
CA ASN A 673 16.84 25.66 39.04
C ASN A 673 16.17 24.40 39.58
N HIS A 674 15.87 24.36 40.88
CA HIS A 674 15.10 23.34 41.57
C HIS A 674 13.94 24.02 42.27
N ILE A 675 12.73 23.81 41.78
CA ILE A 675 11.53 24.54 42.25
C ILE A 675 10.66 23.62 43.10
N LEU A 676 10.35 24.07 44.31
CA LEU A 676 9.43 23.43 45.25
C LEU A 676 8.26 24.35 45.56
N LYS A 677 7.09 23.78 45.75
CA LYS A 677 5.89 24.51 46.22
C LYS A 677 5.90 24.56 47.74
N LEU A 678 5.75 25.75 48.33
CA LEU A 678 5.51 25.97 49.76
C LEU A 678 4.08 26.46 49.97
N VAL A 679 3.37 25.83 50.87
CA VAL A 679 2.04 26.27 51.32
C VAL A 679 2.17 26.80 52.75
N VAL A 680 1.81 28.05 52.95
CA VAL A 680 1.75 28.69 54.27
C VAL A 680 0.29 28.86 54.69
N SER A 681 -0.11 28.26 55.78
CA SER A 681 -1.48 28.23 56.29
C SER A 681 -1.76 29.36 57.28
#